data_3ec0f040719ec1113790c4363369f6ef
#
_entry.id   3ec0f040719ec1113790c4363369f6ef
#
_cell.length_a   1.000
_cell.length_b   1.000
_cell.length_c   1.000
_cell.angle_alpha   90.00
_cell.angle_beta   90.00
_cell.angle_gamma   90.00
#
_symmetry.space_group_name_H-M   'P 1'
#
loop_
_entity.id
_entity.type
_entity.pdbx_description
1 polymer ?
#
loop_
_entity_poly.entity_id
_entity_poly.type
_entity_poly.pdbx_seq_one_letter_code
_entity_poly.pdbx_strand_id
1 'polypeptide(L)'
;MPKEYPILLAIHNLPFLGERFLPGRWETFIHDLRLLLRSGGIESPDSRPELLLFNYDQPHTAITVFFESFERLRREYQWERSKGALPLQLILHLEKKGEVPPPFRVASGRIWEGVSHETIHVSRALKLQWERLVPEKKLPPYQFGTEESGLFPLRFADQSGLKREKLFPHRSLLVKSGQRECFYCGMATHKPVDCPSRLLATEDRAVQDVGYLSFAELAGHFHAAVTNAKRLGELLAAGVNSAELRGNKPLQVFVAYFDLYLVYQPRYLRRIAFSVHPVWDGTGQSERIKVDSRNLQLGLDCLRVGQHRKAFELLMTENQQMGGKQFYATIGLAFVALERDRLDEMGQHLQIAAGMASCEKEKIYVSLLLSRFLDLVGQPWKAEHAIQSTLNLYVDCHEALYRKVQLLVRDGQGAKTLKLIAKLVEADRLYFMAALMDPVLLPIEGLVEDILVAHVRHASELATEALTKANADCEALKKWFDGDDQDFQENLHVLDQLEEQYARKSYYDFLDVATQANELSHAAPRLKEAKLEDLNQRVDEAVLQWDQANELWKEYPYKPLFRDVQALLRRGKRRLVEARSVASESLASANHRLEEGATDLAALHPAVERMQKVRLALDTLRVFGKQLVALEIVLCALLILLYPILALLLADQLGEGLVATIRSPAFHRTVLFVTTVIVAPVIAFALTVRAIGD
;
A
#
# COMPACT_ATOMS: atom_id res chain seq x y z
N MET A 1 2.61 -20.21 64.30
CA MET A 1 3.61 -20.54 63.27
C MET A 1 3.08 -20.04 61.94
N PRO A 2 3.83 -19.25 61.18
CA PRO A 2 3.41 -18.86 59.86
C PRO A 2 3.20 -20.13 59.00
N LYS A 3 2.12 -20.18 58.25
CA LYS A 3 1.85 -21.27 57.32
C LYS A 3 2.85 -21.15 56.16
N GLU A 4 3.87 -21.99 56.19
CA GLU A 4 4.78 -22.11 55.02
C GLU A 4 4.04 -22.76 53.86
N TYR A 5 4.10 -22.11 52.70
CA TYR A 5 3.52 -22.59 51.45
C TYR A 5 4.65 -23.09 50.56
N PRO A 6 4.76 -24.39 50.29
CA PRO A 6 5.76 -24.89 49.37
C PRO A 6 5.43 -24.43 47.95
N ILE A 7 6.32 -23.66 47.36
CA ILE A 7 6.23 -23.21 45.96
C ILE A 7 7.28 -23.94 45.17
N LEU A 8 6.87 -24.55 44.10
CA LEU A 8 7.71 -25.32 43.20
C LEU A 8 7.92 -24.51 41.90
N LEU A 9 9.17 -24.23 41.54
CA LEU A 9 9.55 -23.74 40.24
C LEU A 9 10.04 -24.92 39.39
N ALA A 10 9.31 -25.23 38.32
CA ALA A 10 9.77 -26.17 37.34
C ALA A 10 10.30 -25.42 36.10
N ILE A 11 11.48 -25.80 35.68
CA ILE A 11 12.14 -25.25 34.52
C ILE A 11 12.28 -26.37 33.49
N HIS A 12 11.70 -26.19 32.34
CA HIS A 12 11.81 -27.14 31.23
C HIS A 12 12.80 -26.60 30.20
N ASN A 13 13.89 -27.33 30.04
CA ASN A 13 14.84 -27.13 28.95
C ASN A 13 14.38 -27.97 27.77
N LEU A 14 14.07 -27.35 26.65
CA LEU A 14 13.57 -28.05 25.47
C LEU A 14 14.66 -28.94 24.89
N PRO A 15 14.39 -30.26 24.60
CA PRO A 15 15.39 -31.21 24.19
C PRO A 15 16.18 -30.80 22.94
N PHE A 16 15.54 -30.14 21.97
CA PHE A 16 16.20 -29.67 20.77
C PHE A 16 17.01 -28.36 20.96
N LEU A 17 16.89 -27.75 22.11
CA LEU A 17 17.64 -26.58 22.54
C LEU A 17 18.75 -26.94 23.53
N GLY A 18 18.60 -28.09 24.23
CA GLY A 18 19.55 -28.56 25.24
C GLY A 18 20.94 -28.86 24.72
N GLU A 19 21.06 -29.36 23.49
CA GLU A 19 22.37 -29.61 22.88
C GLU A 19 23.15 -28.33 22.55
N ARG A 20 22.49 -27.18 22.44
CA ARG A 20 23.12 -25.90 22.12
C ARG A 20 23.16 -24.89 23.25
N PHE A 21 22.40 -25.06 24.27
CA PHE A 21 22.83 -24.62 25.59
C PHE A 21 24.04 -25.48 25.89
N LEU A 22 25.22 -25.04 25.52
CA LEU A 22 26.46 -25.69 25.92
C LEU A 22 26.29 -26.06 27.40
N PRO A 23 26.55 -27.31 27.82
CA PRO A 23 26.27 -27.76 29.20
C PRO A 23 26.71 -26.75 30.26
N GLY A 24 27.87 -26.13 30.11
CA GLY A 24 28.35 -25.09 31.01
C GLY A 24 27.52 -23.79 31.04
N ARG A 25 26.73 -23.52 30.03
CA ARG A 25 25.89 -22.32 30.00
C ARG A 25 24.55 -22.51 30.71
N TRP A 26 24.00 -23.70 30.64
CA TRP A 26 22.82 -24.07 31.42
C TRP A 26 23.15 -24.04 32.91
N GLU A 27 24.28 -24.62 33.28
CA GLU A 27 24.78 -24.61 34.67
C GLU A 27 25.02 -23.20 35.17
N THR A 28 25.60 -22.33 34.33
CA THR A 28 25.78 -20.90 34.66
C THR A 28 24.45 -20.18 34.83
N PHE A 29 23.49 -20.36 33.93
CA PHE A 29 22.18 -19.78 34.05
C PHE A 29 21.46 -20.19 35.33
N ILE A 30 21.44 -21.49 35.64
CA ILE A 30 20.82 -22.00 36.88
C ILE A 30 21.57 -21.52 38.10
N HIS A 31 22.88 -21.41 38.06
CA HIS A 31 23.68 -20.83 39.12
C HIS A 31 23.32 -19.36 39.37
N ASP A 32 23.28 -18.56 38.31
CA ASP A 32 22.93 -17.14 38.41
C ASP A 32 21.51 -16.92 38.91
N LEU A 33 20.55 -17.74 38.40
CA LEU A 33 19.18 -17.71 38.91
C LEU A 33 19.11 -17.97 40.41
N ARG A 34 19.84 -19.00 40.90
CA ARG A 34 19.93 -19.31 42.33
C ARG A 34 20.54 -18.18 43.14
N LEU A 35 21.59 -17.54 42.63
CA LEU A 35 22.21 -16.40 43.29
C LEU A 35 21.24 -15.24 43.42
N LEU A 36 20.48 -14.94 42.39
CA LEU A 36 19.47 -13.88 42.40
C LEU A 36 18.31 -14.23 43.34
N LEU A 37 17.82 -15.47 43.34
CA LEU A 37 16.78 -15.93 44.26
C LEU A 37 17.25 -15.83 45.72
N ARG A 38 18.48 -16.26 46.00
CA ARG A 38 19.07 -16.16 47.35
C ARG A 38 19.24 -14.70 47.79
N SER A 39 19.64 -13.82 46.89
CA SER A 39 19.70 -12.38 47.20
C SER A 39 18.32 -11.79 47.47
N GLY A 40 17.26 -12.36 46.92
CA GLY A 40 15.86 -12.02 47.20
C GLY A 40 15.28 -12.73 48.46
N GLY A 41 16.11 -13.45 49.23
CA GLY A 41 15.70 -14.14 50.44
C GLY A 41 15.05 -15.50 50.22
N ILE A 42 15.20 -16.09 49.05
CA ILE A 42 14.64 -17.41 48.71
C ILE A 42 15.78 -18.44 48.71
N GLU A 43 15.74 -19.37 49.67
CA GLU A 43 16.67 -20.49 49.73
C GLU A 43 15.96 -21.77 49.28
N SER A 44 16.62 -22.50 48.37
CA SER A 44 16.16 -23.82 47.95
C SER A 44 17.09 -24.90 48.49
N PRO A 45 16.61 -25.69 49.46
CA PRO A 45 17.39 -26.74 50.07
C PRO A 45 17.59 -27.94 49.15
N ASP A 46 16.65 -28.24 48.25
CA ASP A 46 16.69 -29.35 47.31
C ASP A 46 16.74 -28.85 45.86
N SER A 47 17.81 -29.16 45.15
CA SER A 47 17.99 -28.61 43.83
C SER A 47 18.41 -29.66 42.79
N ARG A 48 17.45 -30.16 42.05
CA ARG A 48 17.70 -30.66 40.71
C ARG A 48 17.83 -29.47 39.74
N PRO A 49 18.65 -29.52 38.73
CA PRO A 49 18.79 -28.39 37.77
C PRO A 49 17.48 -27.92 37.14
N GLU A 50 16.50 -28.81 37.08
CA GLU A 50 15.20 -28.60 36.39
C GLU A 50 14.04 -28.38 37.38
N LEU A 51 14.28 -28.46 38.68
CA LEU A 51 13.26 -28.40 39.68
C LEU A 51 13.79 -27.72 40.95
N LEU A 52 13.29 -26.51 41.23
CA LEU A 52 13.60 -25.76 42.45
C LEU A 52 12.39 -25.79 43.38
N LEU A 53 12.55 -26.41 44.54
CA LEU A 53 11.54 -26.43 45.60
C LEU A 53 11.99 -25.52 46.73
N PHE A 54 11.11 -24.64 47.18
CA PHE A 54 11.36 -23.76 48.30
C PHE A 54 10.07 -23.52 49.09
N ASN A 55 10.24 -23.29 50.38
CA ASN A 55 9.16 -22.97 51.28
C ASN A 55 9.10 -21.46 51.45
N TYR A 56 7.92 -20.89 51.27
CA TYR A 56 7.70 -19.46 51.40
C TYR A 56 6.32 -19.19 52.00
N ASP A 57 6.25 -18.30 52.98
CA ASP A 57 5.01 -17.98 53.67
C ASP A 57 4.17 -16.92 52.96
N GLN A 58 4.79 -16.19 52.01
CA GLN A 58 4.15 -15.10 51.26
C GLN A 58 4.26 -15.34 49.74
N PRO A 59 3.29 -15.99 49.09
CA PRO A 59 3.31 -16.29 47.70
C PRO A 59 3.53 -15.09 46.77
N HIS A 60 2.98 -13.92 47.11
CA HIS A 60 3.14 -12.71 46.34
C HIS A 60 4.60 -12.23 46.28
N THR A 61 5.34 -12.31 47.39
CA THR A 61 6.74 -11.92 47.47
C THR A 61 7.61 -12.91 46.68
N ALA A 62 7.33 -14.22 46.82
CA ALA A 62 8.05 -15.24 46.11
C ALA A 62 7.88 -15.10 44.56
N ILE A 63 6.66 -14.91 44.11
CA ILE A 63 6.38 -14.68 42.67
C ILE A 63 7.09 -13.40 42.18
N THR A 64 7.08 -12.35 42.96
CA THR A 64 7.76 -11.08 42.63
C THR A 64 9.26 -11.29 42.48
N VAL A 65 9.90 -11.93 43.45
CA VAL A 65 11.35 -12.21 43.39
C VAL A 65 11.71 -13.08 42.18
N PHE A 66 10.90 -14.10 41.88
CA PHE A 66 11.11 -14.91 40.69
C PHE A 66 10.98 -14.12 39.40
N PHE A 67 9.92 -13.32 39.32
CA PHE A 67 9.65 -12.52 38.15
C PHE A 67 10.77 -11.52 37.88
N GLU A 68 11.18 -10.77 38.92
CA GLU A 68 12.27 -9.79 38.81
C GLU A 68 13.62 -10.45 38.50
N SER A 69 13.94 -11.56 39.18
CA SER A 69 15.18 -12.31 38.92
C SER A 69 15.25 -12.86 37.53
N PHE A 70 14.16 -13.46 37.05
CA PHE A 70 14.10 -14.01 35.71
C PHE A 70 14.18 -12.91 34.65
N GLU A 71 13.46 -11.79 34.82
CA GLU A 71 13.49 -10.68 33.85
C GLU A 71 14.87 -9.99 33.83
N ARG A 72 15.57 -9.95 34.94
CA ARG A 72 16.96 -9.50 34.98
C ARG A 72 17.87 -10.42 34.19
N LEU A 73 17.82 -11.72 34.41
CA LEU A 73 18.60 -12.68 33.63
C LEU A 73 18.24 -12.67 32.16
N ARG A 74 16.94 -12.58 31.85
CA ARG A 74 16.46 -12.48 30.48
C ARG A 74 17.11 -11.29 29.77
N ARG A 75 17.23 -10.13 30.41
CA ARG A 75 17.90 -8.95 29.86
C ARG A 75 19.39 -9.14 29.71
N GLU A 76 20.06 -9.69 30.69
CA GLU A 76 21.51 -9.96 30.67
C GLU A 76 21.87 -10.96 29.56
N TYR A 77 21.13 -12.05 29.43
CA TYR A 77 21.33 -13.06 28.41
C TYR A 77 20.85 -12.64 27.01
N GLN A 78 19.87 -11.73 26.91
CA GLN A 78 19.51 -11.08 25.65
C GLN A 78 20.54 -10.05 25.19
N TRP A 79 21.19 -9.37 26.13
CA TRP A 79 22.26 -8.43 25.81
C TRP A 79 23.48 -9.13 25.20
N GLU A 80 23.75 -10.34 25.61
CA GLU A 80 24.73 -11.22 24.98
C GLU A 80 24.23 -11.82 23.66
N ARG A 81 23.57 -11.00 22.82
CA ARG A 81 22.88 -11.37 21.58
C ARG A 81 23.65 -12.24 20.59
N SER A 82 24.92 -12.46 20.80
CA SER A 82 25.72 -13.40 20.00
C SER A 82 25.48 -14.88 20.36
N LYS A 83 24.72 -15.18 21.41
CA LYS A 83 24.70 -16.50 22.03
C LYS A 83 23.33 -17.22 22.11
N GLY A 84 22.24 -16.61 21.63
CA GLY A 84 20.94 -17.29 21.52
C GLY A 84 19.88 -16.86 22.55
N ALA A 85 18.59 -17.04 22.24
CA ALA A 85 17.48 -16.82 23.17
C ALA A 85 17.53 -17.84 24.32
N LEU A 86 16.87 -17.50 25.42
CA LEU A 86 16.64 -18.44 26.51
C LEU A 86 15.48 -19.38 26.15
N PRO A 87 15.73 -20.63 25.76
CA PRO A 87 14.70 -21.55 25.30
C PRO A 87 14.06 -22.26 26.49
N LEU A 88 13.54 -21.51 27.43
CA LEU A 88 13.05 -22.01 28.69
C LEU A 88 11.56 -21.85 28.82
N GLN A 89 10.92 -22.91 29.29
CA GLN A 89 9.56 -22.90 29.78
C GLN A 89 9.61 -22.94 31.30
N LEU A 90 8.88 -22.03 31.97
CA LEU A 90 8.94 -21.89 33.42
C LEU A 90 7.53 -21.96 34.01
N ILE A 91 7.34 -22.82 34.99
CA ILE A 91 6.07 -22.97 35.70
C ILE A 91 6.34 -22.82 37.22
N LEU A 92 5.61 -21.90 37.84
CA LEU A 92 5.47 -21.80 39.30
C LEU A 92 4.20 -22.53 39.74
N HIS A 93 4.33 -23.44 40.65
CA HIS A 93 3.21 -24.22 41.20
C HIS A 93 3.22 -24.27 42.71
N LEU A 94 2.04 -24.30 43.30
CA LEU A 94 1.87 -24.54 44.72
C LEU A 94 1.75 -26.05 44.95
N GLU A 95 2.76 -26.62 45.59
CA GLU A 95 2.75 -28.04 45.98
C GLU A 95 1.89 -28.27 47.21
N LYS A 96 1.05 -29.29 47.19
CA LYS A 96 0.40 -29.80 48.38
C LYS A 96 1.29 -30.85 49.03
N LYS A 97 1.48 -30.73 50.32
CA LYS A 97 2.31 -31.64 51.12
C LYS A 97 1.91 -33.11 50.85
N GLY A 98 2.80 -33.88 50.21
CA GLY A 98 2.60 -35.31 49.92
C GLY A 98 2.12 -35.69 48.52
N GLU A 99 1.79 -34.72 47.66
CA GLU A 99 1.51 -34.97 46.24
C GLU A 99 2.69 -34.51 45.36
N VAL A 100 3.30 -35.43 44.61
CA VAL A 100 4.17 -35.02 43.50
C VAL A 100 3.27 -34.51 42.43
N PRO A 101 3.34 -33.20 42.07
CA PRO A 101 2.42 -32.61 41.13
C PRO A 101 2.48 -33.35 39.77
N PRO A 102 1.36 -33.82 39.24
CA PRO A 102 1.31 -34.45 37.91
C PRO A 102 1.97 -33.66 36.81
N PRO A 103 1.93 -32.30 36.83
CA PRO A 103 2.59 -31.45 35.85
C PRO A 103 4.08 -31.65 35.72
N PHE A 104 4.74 -32.04 36.78
CA PHE A 104 6.20 -32.11 36.87
C PHE A 104 6.74 -33.51 36.66
N ARG A 105 5.89 -34.47 36.35
CA ARG A 105 6.37 -35.75 35.79
C ARG A 105 6.87 -35.48 34.41
N VAL A 106 8.18 -35.46 34.27
CA VAL A 106 8.94 -35.24 33.00
C VAL A 106 8.46 -36.13 31.83
N ALA A 107 7.71 -37.20 32.12
CA ALA A 107 7.21 -38.15 31.13
C ALA A 107 5.90 -37.73 30.41
N SER A 108 5.18 -36.74 30.89
CA SER A 108 3.89 -36.34 30.25
C SER A 108 4.01 -35.03 29.55
N GLY A 109 4.68 -34.89 28.45
CA GLY A 109 4.91 -33.65 27.70
C GLY A 109 3.74 -32.65 27.49
N ARG A 110 2.51 -33.05 27.88
CA ARG A 110 1.26 -32.30 27.63
C ARG A 110 1.13 -30.95 28.32
N ILE A 111 1.72 -30.79 29.51
CA ILE A 111 1.57 -29.52 30.25
C ILE A 111 2.43 -28.42 29.66
N TRP A 112 3.52 -28.77 29.04
CA TRP A 112 4.45 -27.85 28.43
C TRP A 112 3.98 -27.36 27.03
N GLU A 113 3.00 -28.03 26.43
CA GLU A 113 2.47 -27.72 25.10
C GLU A 113 1.77 -26.35 25.05
N GLY A 114 1.22 -25.90 26.18
CA GLY A 114 0.56 -24.59 26.29
C GLY A 114 1.42 -23.52 26.94
N VAL A 115 2.70 -23.81 27.22
CA VAL A 115 3.60 -22.90 27.94
C VAL A 115 4.44 -22.13 26.95
N SER A 116 4.27 -20.81 26.89
CA SER A 116 5.12 -19.96 26.06
C SER A 116 6.53 -19.87 26.62
N HIS A 117 7.51 -19.76 25.70
CA HIS A 117 8.93 -19.65 26.06
C HIS A 117 9.24 -18.29 26.68
N GLU A 118 10.29 -18.28 27.50
CA GLU A 118 10.76 -17.07 28.17
C GLU A 118 9.70 -16.34 29.03
N THR A 119 8.61 -17.03 29.37
CA THR A 119 7.55 -16.46 30.21
C THR A 119 7.36 -17.35 31.42
N ILE A 120 7.26 -16.76 32.59
CA ILE A 120 6.87 -17.48 33.79
C ILE A 120 5.38 -17.75 33.76
N HIS A 121 4.98 -19.00 33.87
CA HIS A 121 3.58 -19.39 34.05
C HIS A 121 3.30 -19.76 35.47
N VAL A 122 2.13 -19.39 35.96
CA VAL A 122 1.67 -19.68 37.34
C VAL A 122 0.48 -20.59 37.27
N SER A 123 0.51 -21.67 38.08
CA SER A 123 -0.62 -22.58 38.13
C SER A 123 -1.85 -21.93 38.82
N ARG A 124 -3.03 -22.42 38.48
CA ARG A 124 -4.31 -21.97 39.07
C ARG A 124 -4.29 -22.04 40.58
N ALA A 125 -3.72 -23.13 41.18
CA ALA A 125 -3.62 -23.29 42.63
C ALA A 125 -2.80 -22.17 43.28
N LEU A 126 -1.66 -21.82 42.71
CA LEU A 126 -0.80 -20.74 43.20
C LEU A 126 -1.44 -19.36 43.01
N LYS A 127 -2.09 -19.12 41.90
CA LYS A 127 -2.82 -17.87 41.63
C LYS A 127 -3.96 -17.65 42.64
N LEU A 128 -4.77 -18.67 42.90
CA LEU A 128 -5.85 -18.58 43.86
C LEU A 128 -5.34 -18.30 45.30
N GLN A 129 -4.18 -18.88 45.67
CA GLN A 129 -3.55 -18.60 46.95
C GLN A 129 -2.96 -17.18 46.98
N TRP A 130 -2.40 -16.71 45.91
CA TRP A 130 -1.93 -15.35 45.74
C TRP A 130 -3.08 -14.34 45.90
N GLU A 131 -4.21 -14.53 45.24
CA GLU A 131 -5.41 -13.65 45.33
C GLU A 131 -5.95 -13.53 46.76
N ARG A 132 -5.80 -14.59 47.56
CA ARG A 132 -6.22 -14.59 48.96
C ARG A 132 -5.29 -13.85 49.91
N LEU A 133 -4.02 -13.70 49.55
CA LEU A 133 -2.97 -13.22 50.44
C LEU A 133 -2.34 -11.90 50.01
N VAL A 134 -2.71 -11.40 48.82
CA VAL A 134 -2.18 -10.12 48.31
C VAL A 134 -2.64 -8.95 49.19
N PRO A 135 -1.74 -8.14 49.70
CA PRO A 135 -2.10 -6.90 50.40
C PRO A 135 -2.64 -5.88 49.39
N GLU A 136 -3.79 -5.30 49.65
CA GLU A 136 -4.45 -4.29 48.80
C GLU A 136 -3.59 -3.05 48.44
N LYS A 137 -2.48 -2.83 49.13
CA LYS A 137 -1.67 -1.59 49.05
C LYS A 137 -0.40 -1.65 48.19
N LYS A 138 0.02 -2.81 47.69
CA LYS A 138 1.21 -2.93 46.82
C LYS A 138 0.87 -3.69 45.57
N LEU A 139 0.74 -2.97 44.48
CA LEU A 139 0.64 -3.59 43.15
C LEU A 139 1.98 -4.27 42.81
N PRO A 140 1.97 -5.58 42.49
CA PRO A 140 3.19 -6.27 42.06
C PRO A 140 3.65 -5.73 40.70
N PRO A 141 4.95 -5.91 40.34
CA PRO A 141 5.48 -5.49 39.05
C PRO A 141 4.99 -6.34 37.88
N TYR A 142 4.12 -7.30 38.13
CA TYR A 142 3.57 -8.23 37.12
C TYR A 142 2.05 -8.29 37.22
N GLN A 143 1.44 -8.77 36.13
CA GLN A 143 0.03 -9.11 36.05
C GLN A 143 -0.14 -10.52 35.48
N PHE A 144 -1.26 -11.19 35.84
CA PHE A 144 -1.60 -12.48 35.26
C PHE A 144 -2.30 -12.28 33.89
N GLY A 145 -1.81 -12.98 32.88
CA GLY A 145 -2.49 -13.07 31.61
C GLY A 145 -3.72 -13.97 31.64
N THR A 146 -4.32 -14.20 30.49
CA THR A 146 -5.45 -15.14 30.30
C THR A 146 -5.05 -16.57 30.65
N GLU A 147 -5.97 -17.33 31.23
CA GLU A 147 -5.76 -18.73 31.57
C GLU A 147 -5.62 -19.57 30.30
N GLU A 148 -4.51 -20.28 30.18
CA GLU A 148 -4.26 -21.26 29.11
C GLU A 148 -3.94 -22.60 29.75
N SER A 149 -4.74 -23.62 29.51
CA SER A 149 -4.55 -24.99 30.06
C SER A 149 -4.34 -25.08 31.58
N GLY A 150 -4.97 -24.19 32.34
CA GLY A 150 -4.84 -24.14 33.80
C GLY A 150 -3.61 -23.37 34.30
N LEU A 151 -2.92 -22.69 33.42
CA LEU A 151 -1.75 -21.87 33.68
C LEU A 151 -1.99 -20.40 33.32
N PHE A 152 -1.39 -19.48 34.05
CA PHE A 152 -1.47 -18.02 33.82
C PHE A 152 -0.07 -17.47 33.55
N PRO A 153 0.20 -16.92 32.36
CA PRO A 153 1.47 -16.27 32.09
C PRO A 153 1.62 -14.99 32.92
N LEU A 154 2.80 -14.78 33.49
CA LEU A 154 3.15 -13.53 34.14
C LEU A 154 3.72 -12.54 33.13
N ARG A 155 3.27 -11.30 33.21
CA ARG A 155 3.73 -10.19 32.38
C ARG A 155 4.05 -9.00 33.26
N PHE A 156 4.86 -8.06 32.75
CA PHE A 156 5.03 -6.79 33.41
C PHE A 156 3.66 -6.13 33.62
N ALA A 157 3.42 -5.68 34.86
CA ALA A 157 2.30 -4.79 35.14
C ALA A 157 2.59 -3.47 34.40
N ASP A 158 1.78 -3.19 33.43
CA ASP A 158 1.96 -1.99 32.62
C ASP A 158 1.66 -0.76 33.48
N GLN A 159 2.70 0.00 33.78
CA GLN A 159 2.56 1.28 34.49
C GLN A 159 1.91 2.36 33.60
N SER A 160 1.79 2.11 32.28
CA SER A 160 1.22 3.05 31.32
C SER A 160 -0.27 2.81 31.01
N GLY A 161 -0.91 1.82 31.62
CA GLY A 161 -2.33 1.49 31.39
C GLY A 161 -2.62 0.77 30.06
N LEU A 162 -1.61 0.48 29.26
CA LEU A 162 -1.73 -0.33 28.05
C LEU A 162 -1.71 -1.81 28.42
N LYS A 163 -2.88 -2.46 28.41
CA LYS A 163 -2.96 -3.92 28.43
C LYS A 163 -2.15 -4.43 27.24
N ARG A 164 -1.05 -5.15 27.48
CA ARG A 164 -0.38 -5.92 26.45
C ARG A 164 -1.31 -7.08 26.06
N GLU A 165 -2.20 -6.83 25.12
CA GLU A 165 -2.95 -7.90 24.48
C GLU A 165 -1.95 -8.72 23.67
N LYS A 166 -1.97 -10.05 23.83
CA LYS A 166 -1.26 -10.92 22.89
C LYS A 166 -1.81 -10.63 21.53
N LEU A 167 -0.96 -10.30 20.58
CA LEU A 167 -1.36 -10.08 19.21
C LEU A 167 -2.08 -11.30 18.63
N PHE A 168 -1.61 -12.50 19.01
CA PHE A 168 -2.16 -13.73 18.48
C PHE A 168 -2.04 -14.90 19.47
N PRO A 169 -3.03 -15.14 20.35
CA PRO A 169 -2.95 -16.12 21.46
C PRO A 169 -3.11 -17.59 21.03
N HIS A 170 -3.29 -17.92 19.77
CA HIS A 170 -3.83 -19.23 19.38
C HIS A 170 -2.88 -20.15 18.60
N ARG A 171 -1.59 -19.83 18.48
CA ARG A 171 -0.61 -20.68 17.79
C ARG A 171 -0.54 -22.11 18.33
N SER A 172 -0.67 -22.27 19.64
CA SER A 172 -0.63 -23.58 20.30
C SER A 172 -1.75 -24.54 19.82
N LEU A 173 -2.88 -24.00 19.30
CA LEU A 173 -3.95 -24.83 18.77
C LEU A 173 -3.55 -25.61 17.50
N LEU A 174 -2.52 -25.19 16.80
CA LEU A 174 -2.05 -25.80 15.55
C LEU A 174 -1.10 -26.98 15.80
N VAL A 175 -0.57 -27.12 17.04
CA VAL A 175 0.39 -28.15 17.41
C VAL A 175 -0.25 -29.14 18.37
N LYS A 176 -0.50 -30.36 17.89
CA LYS A 176 -0.88 -31.49 18.73
C LYS A 176 0.31 -32.41 18.92
N SER A 177 0.55 -32.83 20.17
CA SER A 177 1.67 -33.71 20.51
C SER A 177 1.58 -35.05 19.76
N GLY A 178 2.70 -35.54 19.30
CA GLY A 178 2.90 -36.89 18.78
C GLY A 178 2.54 -37.14 17.32
N GLN A 179 2.11 -36.16 16.57
CA GLN A 179 1.91 -36.28 15.13
C GLN A 179 3.01 -35.56 14.36
N ARG A 180 3.44 -36.14 13.23
CA ARG A 180 4.34 -35.47 12.29
C ARG A 180 3.61 -34.29 11.65
N GLU A 181 4.31 -33.18 11.50
CA GLU A 181 3.78 -32.01 10.82
C GLU A 181 3.42 -32.32 9.35
N CYS A 182 2.33 -31.76 8.89
CA CYS A 182 1.95 -31.80 7.48
C CYS A 182 2.98 -31.06 6.62
N PHE A 183 3.47 -31.71 5.58
CA PHE A 183 4.42 -31.08 4.63
C PHE A 183 3.86 -29.81 4.00
N TYR A 184 2.55 -29.80 3.66
CA TYR A 184 1.90 -28.72 2.92
C TYR A 184 1.61 -27.48 3.76
N CYS A 185 1.36 -27.61 5.08
CA CYS A 185 0.89 -26.49 5.89
C CYS A 185 1.52 -26.36 7.29
N GLY A 186 2.38 -27.26 7.70
CA GLY A 186 3.03 -27.20 9.02
C GLY A 186 2.16 -27.59 10.22
N MET A 187 0.86 -27.82 10.05
CA MET A 187 -0.01 -28.28 11.14
C MET A 187 0.26 -29.74 11.49
N ALA A 188 0.24 -30.07 12.78
CA ALA A 188 0.36 -31.44 13.27
C ALA A 188 -1.01 -32.11 13.53
N THR A 189 -2.07 -31.65 12.86
CA THR A 189 -3.46 -32.11 13.10
C THR A 189 -3.96 -33.11 12.07
N HIS A 190 -3.28 -33.25 10.94
CA HIS A 190 -3.69 -34.10 9.82
C HIS A 190 -2.50 -34.57 8.98
N LYS A 191 -2.69 -35.59 8.17
CA LYS A 191 -1.71 -36.06 7.17
C LYS A 191 -1.77 -35.20 5.90
N PRO A 192 -0.70 -35.17 5.05
CA PRO A 192 -0.69 -34.45 3.78
C PRO A 192 -1.88 -34.78 2.86
N VAL A 193 -2.30 -36.04 2.82
CA VAL A 193 -3.45 -36.51 2.02
C VAL A 193 -4.77 -35.86 2.43
N ASP A 194 -4.91 -35.51 3.71
CA ASP A 194 -6.12 -34.87 4.28
C ASP A 194 -5.98 -33.35 4.41
N CYS A 195 -4.90 -32.77 3.90
CA CYS A 195 -4.65 -31.34 4.04
C CYS A 195 -5.66 -30.50 3.25
N PRO A 196 -6.41 -29.60 3.89
CA PRO A 196 -7.39 -28.76 3.19
C PRO A 196 -6.77 -27.86 2.11
N SER A 197 -5.47 -27.51 2.24
CA SER A 197 -4.77 -26.66 1.25
C SER A 197 -4.73 -27.27 -0.16
N ARG A 198 -4.90 -28.59 -0.29
CA ARG A 198 -4.96 -29.27 -1.59
C ARG A 198 -6.19 -28.86 -2.41
N LEU A 199 -7.26 -28.52 -1.74
CA LEU A 199 -8.54 -28.17 -2.36
C LEU A 199 -8.58 -26.72 -2.88
N LEU A 200 -7.61 -25.90 -2.45
CA LEU A 200 -7.51 -24.51 -2.85
C LEU A 200 -7.07 -24.38 -4.31
N ALA A 201 -7.69 -23.46 -5.03
CA ALA A 201 -7.25 -23.08 -6.38
C ALA A 201 -5.96 -22.25 -6.33
N THR A 202 -5.32 -22.09 -7.49
CA THR A 202 -4.06 -21.35 -7.60
C THR A 202 -4.23 -19.88 -7.25
N GLU A 203 -5.40 -19.33 -7.53
CA GLU A 203 -5.78 -17.93 -7.36
C GLU A 203 -6.32 -17.63 -5.95
N ASP A 204 -6.69 -18.66 -5.19
CA ASP A 204 -7.24 -18.52 -3.83
C ASP A 204 -6.13 -18.05 -2.87
N ARG A 205 -6.03 -16.75 -2.70
CA ARG A 205 -5.10 -16.10 -1.76
C ARG A 205 -5.88 -15.15 -0.86
N ALA A 206 -5.77 -15.37 0.43
CA ALA A 206 -6.49 -14.60 1.43
C ALA A 206 -5.58 -13.82 2.40
N VAL A 207 -4.28 -14.14 2.42
CA VAL A 207 -3.35 -13.56 3.39
C VAL A 207 -3.22 -12.03 3.26
N GLN A 208 -3.40 -11.48 2.06
CA GLN A 208 -3.36 -10.03 1.83
C GLN A 208 -4.58 -9.33 2.43
N ASP A 209 -5.78 -9.95 2.32
CA ASP A 209 -7.01 -9.38 2.83
C ASP A 209 -7.11 -9.49 4.36
N VAL A 210 -6.56 -10.56 4.92
CA VAL A 210 -6.61 -10.84 6.36
C VAL A 210 -5.75 -9.87 7.18
N GLY A 211 -4.71 -9.31 6.59
CA GLY A 211 -3.87 -8.30 7.22
C GLY A 211 -4.59 -6.99 7.57
N TYR A 212 -5.78 -6.75 6.98
CA TYR A 212 -6.66 -5.61 7.29
C TYR A 212 -7.64 -5.86 8.43
N LEU A 213 -7.61 -7.05 9.03
CA LEU A 213 -8.39 -7.32 10.24
C LEU A 213 -7.65 -6.77 11.46
N SER A 214 -8.40 -6.23 12.41
CA SER A 214 -7.84 -5.92 13.72
C SER A 214 -7.32 -7.19 14.40
N PHE A 215 -6.36 -7.07 15.29
CA PHE A 215 -5.79 -8.25 15.96
C PHE A 215 -6.84 -9.05 16.75
N ALA A 216 -7.84 -8.39 17.33
CA ALA A 216 -8.91 -9.05 18.05
C ALA A 216 -9.82 -9.86 17.09
N GLU A 217 -10.20 -9.28 15.95
CA GLU A 217 -10.98 -9.97 14.92
C GLU A 217 -10.20 -11.14 14.33
N LEU A 218 -8.94 -10.92 13.98
CA LEU A 218 -8.06 -11.96 13.46
C LEU A 218 -7.96 -13.14 14.44
N ALA A 219 -7.71 -12.87 15.72
CA ALA A 219 -7.62 -13.90 16.76
C ALA A 219 -8.95 -14.65 16.93
N GLY A 220 -10.08 -13.95 16.95
CA GLY A 220 -11.42 -14.53 17.04
C GLY A 220 -11.75 -15.43 15.85
N HIS A 221 -11.51 -14.94 14.64
CA HIS A 221 -11.74 -15.72 13.41
C HIS A 221 -10.77 -16.90 13.27
N PHE A 222 -9.52 -16.76 13.70
CA PHE A 222 -8.58 -17.87 13.72
C PHE A 222 -9.00 -18.97 14.69
N HIS A 223 -9.41 -18.60 15.90
CA HIS A 223 -9.95 -19.55 16.87
C HIS A 223 -11.16 -20.30 16.28
N ALA A 224 -12.11 -19.58 15.69
CA ALA A 224 -13.26 -20.17 15.01
C ALA A 224 -12.85 -21.08 13.85
N ALA A 225 -11.84 -20.69 13.07
CA ALA A 225 -11.32 -21.47 11.96
C ALA A 225 -10.70 -22.80 12.42
N VAL A 226 -9.84 -22.77 13.42
CA VAL A 226 -9.18 -23.97 13.95
C VAL A 226 -10.20 -24.91 14.63
N THR A 227 -11.15 -24.36 15.39
CA THR A 227 -12.20 -25.15 16.05
C THR A 227 -13.12 -25.84 15.04
N ASN A 228 -13.40 -25.18 13.92
CA ASN A 228 -14.28 -25.69 12.85
C ASN A 228 -13.52 -26.22 11.63
N ALA A 229 -12.22 -26.54 11.75
CA ALA A 229 -11.35 -26.88 10.63
C ALA A 229 -11.91 -27.99 9.73
N LYS A 230 -12.58 -29.03 10.31
CA LYS A 230 -13.22 -30.09 9.54
C LYS A 230 -14.33 -29.55 8.64
N ARG A 231 -15.25 -28.76 9.19
CA ARG A 231 -16.36 -28.15 8.42
C ARG A 231 -15.85 -27.20 7.34
N LEU A 232 -14.83 -26.40 7.66
CA LEU A 232 -14.20 -25.50 6.67
C LEU A 232 -13.52 -26.30 5.55
N GLY A 233 -12.86 -27.41 5.87
CA GLY A 233 -12.33 -28.34 4.88
C GLY A 233 -13.41 -28.94 3.98
N GLU A 234 -14.58 -29.31 4.51
CA GLU A 234 -15.72 -29.79 3.75
C GLU A 234 -16.29 -28.70 2.81
N LEU A 235 -16.35 -27.45 3.27
CA LEU A 235 -16.74 -26.30 2.42
C LEU A 235 -15.74 -26.10 1.27
N LEU A 236 -14.46 -26.16 1.53
CA LEU A 236 -13.43 -26.06 0.48
C LEU A 236 -13.55 -27.22 -0.52
N ALA A 237 -13.89 -28.43 -0.06
CA ALA A 237 -14.10 -29.60 -0.91
C ALA A 237 -15.34 -29.46 -1.81
N ALA A 238 -16.38 -28.79 -1.34
CA ALA A 238 -17.57 -28.49 -2.12
C ALA A 238 -17.36 -27.44 -3.22
N GLY A 239 -16.23 -26.72 -3.19
CA GLY A 239 -15.88 -25.66 -4.13
C GLY A 239 -16.46 -24.32 -3.72
N VAL A 240 -15.67 -23.52 -3.05
CA VAL A 240 -16.03 -22.15 -2.63
C VAL A 240 -15.58 -21.16 -3.70
N ASN A 241 -16.46 -20.27 -4.11
CA ASN A 241 -16.08 -19.19 -5.01
C ASN A 241 -15.44 -18.01 -4.24
N SER A 242 -14.78 -17.10 -4.97
CA SER A 242 -14.06 -15.98 -4.35
C SER A 242 -14.97 -15.02 -3.57
N ALA A 243 -16.26 -14.92 -3.92
CA ALA A 243 -17.22 -14.08 -3.19
C ALA A 243 -17.61 -14.72 -1.85
N GLU A 244 -17.88 -16.03 -1.84
CA GLU A 244 -18.14 -16.79 -0.63
C GLU A 244 -16.92 -16.81 0.31
N LEU A 245 -15.71 -16.92 -0.25
CA LEU A 245 -14.48 -16.82 0.52
C LEU A 245 -14.38 -15.47 1.23
N ARG A 246 -14.63 -14.35 0.53
CA ARG A 246 -14.60 -13.01 1.12
C ARG A 246 -15.70 -12.77 2.14
N GLY A 247 -16.88 -13.39 1.97
CA GLY A 247 -18.02 -13.29 2.87
C GLY A 247 -17.86 -14.07 4.19
N ASN A 248 -16.97 -15.08 4.22
CA ASN A 248 -16.76 -15.95 5.38
C ASN A 248 -15.39 -15.69 6.02
N LYS A 249 -15.33 -14.80 7.00
CA LYS A 249 -14.07 -14.39 7.66
C LYS A 249 -13.28 -15.54 8.29
N PRO A 250 -13.87 -16.49 9.05
CA PRO A 250 -13.15 -17.67 9.53
C PRO A 250 -12.54 -18.51 8.40
N LEU A 251 -13.27 -18.69 7.28
CA LEU A 251 -12.75 -19.41 6.12
C LEU A 251 -11.60 -18.64 5.46
N GLN A 252 -11.73 -17.32 5.36
CA GLN A 252 -10.70 -16.45 4.81
C GLN A 252 -9.40 -16.53 5.63
N VAL A 253 -9.50 -16.47 6.97
CA VAL A 253 -8.35 -16.65 7.88
C VAL A 253 -7.76 -18.05 7.78
N PHE A 254 -8.60 -19.09 7.61
CA PHE A 254 -8.14 -20.46 7.42
C PHE A 254 -7.37 -20.63 6.11
N VAL A 255 -7.83 -20.04 5.02
CA VAL A 255 -7.12 -20.03 3.73
C VAL A 255 -5.84 -19.22 3.83
N ALA A 256 -5.85 -18.05 4.49
CA ALA A 256 -4.67 -17.22 4.70
C ALA A 256 -3.55 -17.96 5.42
N TYR A 257 -3.88 -18.80 6.40
CA TYR A 257 -2.89 -19.66 7.04
C TYR A 257 -2.18 -20.59 6.04
N PHE A 258 -2.91 -21.18 5.10
CA PHE A 258 -2.31 -22.03 4.07
C PHE A 258 -1.43 -21.24 3.09
N ASP A 259 -1.73 -19.97 2.86
CA ASP A 259 -0.91 -19.11 2.00
C ASP A 259 0.52 -18.91 2.52
N LEU A 260 0.73 -19.02 3.84
CA LEU A 260 2.05 -18.93 4.45
C LEU A 260 3.00 -20.07 4.03
N TYR A 261 2.42 -21.20 3.67
CA TYR A 261 3.11 -22.41 3.24
C TYR A 261 2.91 -22.71 1.75
N LEU A 262 2.47 -21.71 1.00
CA LEU A 262 2.07 -21.85 -0.40
C LEU A 262 3.11 -22.57 -1.25
N VAL A 263 4.38 -22.25 -1.07
CA VAL A 263 5.52 -22.81 -1.85
C VAL A 263 5.63 -24.35 -1.76
N TYR A 264 5.10 -24.95 -0.70
CA TYR A 264 5.13 -26.39 -0.48
C TYR A 264 3.90 -27.15 -0.98
N GLN A 265 2.95 -26.45 -1.64
CA GLN A 265 1.64 -27.02 -2.02
C GLN A 265 1.56 -27.34 -3.51
N PRO A 266 0.75 -28.33 -3.91
CA PRO A 266 0.55 -28.68 -5.32
C PRO A 266 0.05 -27.52 -6.18
N ARG A 267 -0.77 -26.62 -5.62
CA ARG A 267 -1.25 -25.42 -6.32
C ARG A 267 -0.11 -24.47 -6.72
N TYR A 268 0.95 -24.39 -5.91
CA TYR A 268 2.13 -23.61 -6.26
C TYR A 268 2.97 -24.27 -7.35
N LEU A 269 3.12 -25.60 -7.31
CA LEU A 269 3.78 -26.33 -8.38
C LEU A 269 3.11 -26.07 -9.73
N ARG A 270 1.77 -26.11 -9.77
CA ARG A 270 1.02 -25.75 -10.97
C ARG A 270 1.29 -24.30 -11.42
N ARG A 271 1.29 -23.38 -10.47
CA ARG A 271 1.56 -21.96 -10.74
C ARG A 271 2.95 -21.74 -11.32
N ILE A 272 3.99 -22.30 -10.69
CA ILE A 272 5.37 -22.11 -11.13
C ILE A 272 5.65 -22.80 -12.48
N ALA A 273 4.94 -23.90 -12.78
CA ALA A 273 5.09 -24.61 -14.06
C ALA A 273 4.46 -23.84 -15.24
N PHE A 274 3.34 -23.13 -15.05
CA PHE A 274 2.53 -22.61 -16.16
C PHE A 274 2.37 -21.09 -16.21
N SER A 275 2.49 -20.34 -15.14
CA SER A 275 1.95 -18.97 -15.18
C SER A 275 2.71 -17.88 -14.45
N VAL A 276 3.58 -18.11 -13.49
CA VAL A 276 4.05 -16.99 -12.66
C VAL A 276 5.52 -17.08 -12.31
N HIS A 277 6.15 -15.92 -12.38
CA HIS A 277 7.49 -15.66 -11.93
C HIS A 277 7.47 -15.35 -10.42
N PRO A 278 8.08 -16.18 -9.58
CA PRO A 278 8.36 -15.78 -8.22
C PRO A 278 9.33 -14.58 -8.22
N VAL A 279 9.34 -13.80 -7.15
CA VAL A 279 10.18 -12.59 -7.03
C VAL A 279 11.67 -12.91 -7.24
N TRP A 280 12.10 -14.11 -6.83
CA TRP A 280 13.47 -14.63 -7.00
C TRP A 280 13.76 -15.18 -8.41
N ASP A 281 12.79 -15.19 -9.31
CA ASP A 281 13.01 -15.42 -10.73
C ASP A 281 13.46 -14.09 -11.37
N GLY A 282 14.65 -13.66 -10.99
CA GLY A 282 15.19 -12.30 -11.21
C GLY A 282 15.43 -11.91 -12.66
N THR A 283 15.01 -12.71 -13.63
CA THR A 283 15.33 -12.43 -15.02
C THR A 283 14.31 -11.55 -15.72
N GLY A 284 13.16 -11.20 -15.15
CA GLY A 284 12.18 -10.33 -15.83
C GLY A 284 11.86 -10.68 -17.29
N GLN A 285 12.64 -11.57 -17.83
CA GLN A 285 12.74 -12.08 -19.20
C GLN A 285 12.63 -13.61 -19.24
N SER A 286 12.06 -14.26 -18.22
CA SER A 286 11.82 -15.69 -18.40
C SER A 286 10.91 -15.79 -19.61
N GLU A 287 11.53 -16.13 -20.74
CA GLU A 287 10.81 -16.69 -21.87
C GLU A 287 9.81 -17.66 -21.24
N ARG A 288 8.53 -17.37 -21.43
CA ARG A 288 7.47 -18.29 -21.04
C ARG A 288 7.87 -19.62 -21.67
N ILE A 289 8.55 -20.49 -20.91
CA ILE A 289 8.65 -21.87 -21.30
C ILE A 289 7.19 -22.32 -21.27
N LYS A 290 6.54 -22.24 -22.42
CA LYS A 290 5.24 -22.84 -22.64
C LYS A 290 5.46 -24.33 -22.49
N VAL A 291 5.36 -24.82 -21.24
CA VAL A 291 5.18 -26.22 -21.01
C VAL A 291 3.76 -26.54 -21.50
N ASP A 292 3.63 -26.70 -22.80
CA ASP A 292 2.36 -27.04 -23.45
C ASP A 292 2.14 -28.55 -23.34
N SER A 293 2.17 -29.06 -22.10
CA SER A 293 1.93 -30.46 -21.82
C SER A 293 0.57 -30.64 -21.15
N ARG A 294 -0.37 -31.19 -21.90
CA ARG A 294 -1.66 -31.60 -21.40
C ARG A 294 -1.56 -32.63 -20.29
N ASN A 295 -0.61 -33.59 -20.39
CA ASN A 295 -0.43 -34.63 -19.38
C ASN A 295 0.07 -34.05 -18.05
N LEU A 296 1.02 -33.13 -18.10
CA LEU A 296 1.48 -32.43 -16.90
C LEU A 296 0.33 -31.64 -16.24
N GLN A 297 -0.41 -30.86 -17.01
CA GLN A 297 -1.51 -30.05 -16.51
C GLN A 297 -2.59 -30.92 -15.86
N LEU A 298 -3.08 -31.95 -16.56
CA LEU A 298 -4.08 -32.87 -16.04
C LEU A 298 -3.55 -33.70 -14.87
N GLY A 299 -2.28 -34.08 -14.89
CA GLY A 299 -1.62 -34.83 -13.82
C GLY A 299 -1.56 -34.03 -12.51
N LEU A 300 -1.22 -32.74 -12.60
CA LEU A 300 -1.22 -31.84 -11.44
C LEU A 300 -2.64 -31.53 -10.94
N ASP A 301 -3.63 -31.40 -11.85
CA ASP A 301 -5.03 -31.25 -11.47
C ASP A 301 -5.58 -32.50 -10.77
N CYS A 302 -5.26 -33.70 -11.28
CA CYS A 302 -5.61 -34.96 -10.63
C CYS A 302 -4.97 -35.12 -9.25
N LEU A 303 -3.71 -34.68 -9.08
CA LEU A 303 -3.06 -34.65 -7.78
C LEU A 303 -3.82 -33.75 -6.81
N ARG A 304 -4.18 -32.53 -7.23
CA ARG A 304 -4.92 -31.57 -6.41
C ARG A 304 -6.25 -32.13 -5.90
N VAL A 305 -7.01 -32.81 -6.75
CA VAL A 305 -8.31 -33.39 -6.36
C VAL A 305 -8.21 -34.80 -5.75
N GLY A 306 -7.00 -35.27 -5.45
CA GLY A 306 -6.77 -36.57 -4.77
C GLY A 306 -6.92 -37.81 -5.66
N GLN A 307 -6.92 -37.66 -6.98
CA GLN A 307 -6.94 -38.78 -7.91
C GLN A 307 -5.51 -39.34 -8.12
N HIS A 308 -4.88 -39.86 -7.05
CA HIS A 308 -3.45 -40.22 -7.01
C HIS A 308 -3.02 -41.20 -8.08
N ARG A 309 -3.89 -42.20 -8.43
CA ARG A 309 -3.59 -43.19 -9.45
C ARG A 309 -3.46 -42.54 -10.81
N LYS A 310 -4.46 -41.72 -11.17
CA LYS A 310 -4.48 -41.03 -12.45
C LYS A 310 -3.41 -39.95 -12.55
N ALA A 311 -3.17 -39.21 -11.44
CA ALA A 311 -2.05 -38.28 -11.35
C ALA A 311 -0.71 -38.97 -11.62
N PHE A 312 -0.48 -40.11 -10.99
CA PHE A 312 0.75 -40.91 -11.19
C PHE A 312 0.90 -41.34 -12.66
N GLU A 313 -0.15 -41.92 -13.25
CA GLU A 313 -0.14 -42.40 -14.64
C GLU A 313 0.18 -41.26 -15.62
N LEU A 314 -0.47 -40.11 -15.48
CA LEU A 314 -0.27 -38.93 -16.36
C LEU A 314 1.14 -38.32 -16.20
N LEU A 315 1.59 -38.15 -14.95
CA LEU A 315 2.90 -37.57 -14.66
C LEU A 315 4.04 -38.52 -15.09
N MET A 316 3.88 -39.82 -14.91
CA MET A 316 4.83 -40.83 -15.43
C MET A 316 4.88 -40.82 -16.94
N THR A 317 3.73 -40.80 -17.62
CA THR A 317 3.69 -40.73 -19.09
C THR A 317 4.39 -39.47 -19.59
N GLU A 318 4.14 -38.33 -18.97
CA GLU A 318 4.82 -37.06 -19.27
C GLU A 318 6.33 -37.17 -19.11
N ASN A 319 6.78 -37.69 -17.98
CA ASN A 319 8.19 -37.82 -17.70
C ASN A 319 8.87 -38.80 -18.68
N GLN A 320 8.20 -39.90 -19.04
CA GLN A 320 8.70 -40.85 -20.06
C GLN A 320 8.82 -40.25 -21.44
N GLN A 321 7.81 -39.50 -21.87
CA GLN A 321 7.80 -38.78 -23.16
C GLN A 321 8.95 -37.80 -23.28
N MET A 322 9.34 -37.19 -22.16
CA MET A 322 10.47 -36.25 -22.09
C MET A 322 11.81 -36.94 -21.76
N GLY A 323 11.91 -38.28 -21.93
CA GLY A 323 13.10 -39.06 -21.68
C GLY A 323 13.56 -39.09 -20.21
N GLY A 324 12.63 -39.00 -19.28
CA GLY A 324 12.89 -38.98 -17.85
C GLY A 324 13.39 -37.63 -17.30
N LYS A 325 13.30 -36.55 -18.09
CA LYS A 325 13.90 -35.24 -17.75
C LYS A 325 12.87 -34.12 -17.56
N GLN A 326 11.64 -34.45 -17.19
CA GLN A 326 10.62 -33.43 -16.96
C GLN A 326 10.59 -33.06 -15.47
N PHE A 327 11.17 -31.89 -15.15
CA PHE A 327 11.34 -31.38 -13.79
C PHE A 327 10.02 -31.31 -12.98
N TYR A 328 9.02 -30.63 -13.53
CA TYR A 328 7.73 -30.41 -12.81
C TYR A 328 6.91 -31.70 -12.66
N ALA A 329 7.00 -32.63 -13.62
CA ALA A 329 6.37 -33.94 -13.48
C ALA A 329 7.04 -34.75 -12.38
N THR A 330 8.38 -34.70 -12.26
CA THR A 330 9.13 -35.35 -11.20
C THR A 330 8.81 -34.83 -9.81
N ILE A 331 8.64 -33.48 -9.66
CA ILE A 331 8.14 -32.89 -8.41
C ILE A 331 6.70 -33.34 -8.12
N GLY A 332 5.83 -33.40 -9.14
CA GLY A 332 4.47 -33.91 -9.00
C GLY A 332 4.45 -35.37 -8.51
N LEU A 333 5.36 -36.22 -9.03
CA LEU A 333 5.53 -37.61 -8.55
C LEU A 333 6.00 -37.65 -7.08
N ALA A 334 6.89 -36.74 -6.66
CA ALA A 334 7.26 -36.60 -5.26
C ALA A 334 6.06 -36.30 -4.36
N PHE A 335 5.14 -35.43 -4.80
CA PHE A 335 3.91 -35.17 -4.05
C PHE A 335 2.93 -36.34 -4.05
N VAL A 336 2.82 -37.09 -5.16
CA VAL A 336 2.06 -38.36 -5.17
C VAL A 336 2.61 -39.35 -4.18
N ALA A 337 3.95 -39.49 -4.09
CA ALA A 337 4.62 -40.37 -3.12
C ALA A 337 4.34 -39.92 -1.67
N LEU A 338 4.41 -38.61 -1.40
CA LEU A 338 4.08 -38.02 -0.10
C LEU A 338 2.63 -38.34 0.34
N GLU A 339 1.64 -38.20 -0.54
CA GLU A 339 0.25 -38.48 -0.23
C GLU A 339 -0.06 -39.96 -0.07
N ARG A 340 0.80 -40.81 -0.61
CA ARG A 340 0.78 -42.28 -0.39
C ARG A 340 1.56 -42.71 0.86
N ASP A 341 2.08 -41.76 1.65
CA ASP A 341 2.93 -41.98 2.84
C ASP A 341 4.27 -42.74 2.52
N ARG A 342 4.79 -42.52 1.29
CA ARG A 342 6.06 -43.10 0.81
C ARG A 342 7.16 -42.06 0.79
N LEU A 343 7.67 -41.75 1.97
CA LEU A 343 8.66 -40.67 2.12
C LEU A 343 9.99 -40.94 1.43
N ASP A 344 10.43 -42.22 1.38
CA ASP A 344 11.65 -42.57 0.70
C ASP A 344 11.57 -42.32 -0.82
N GLU A 345 10.42 -42.66 -1.43
CA GLU A 345 10.16 -42.37 -2.84
C GLU A 345 10.08 -40.85 -3.08
N MET A 346 9.43 -40.10 -2.17
CA MET A 346 9.41 -38.65 -2.23
C MET A 346 10.82 -38.08 -2.24
N GLY A 347 11.68 -38.51 -1.32
CA GLY A 347 13.07 -38.07 -1.22
C GLY A 347 13.86 -38.35 -2.50
N GLN A 348 13.69 -39.56 -3.08
CA GLN A 348 14.31 -39.94 -4.34
C GLN A 348 13.87 -39.03 -5.50
N HIS A 349 12.55 -38.77 -5.64
CA HIS A 349 12.05 -37.89 -6.68
C HIS A 349 12.55 -36.46 -6.52
N LEU A 350 12.63 -35.93 -5.30
CA LEU A 350 13.16 -34.59 -5.05
C LEU A 350 14.67 -34.51 -5.39
N GLN A 351 15.45 -35.55 -5.08
CA GLN A 351 16.88 -35.61 -5.43
C GLN A 351 17.07 -35.70 -6.96
N ILE A 352 16.26 -36.50 -7.65
CA ILE A 352 16.27 -36.61 -9.11
C ILE A 352 15.92 -35.23 -9.71
N ALA A 353 14.88 -34.56 -9.21
CA ALA A 353 14.49 -33.24 -9.65
C ALA A 353 15.61 -32.21 -9.42
N ALA A 354 16.32 -32.27 -8.30
CA ALA A 354 17.47 -31.41 -8.03
C ALA A 354 18.61 -31.58 -9.05
N GLY A 355 18.86 -32.83 -9.47
CA GLY A 355 19.82 -33.12 -10.54
C GLY A 355 19.37 -32.67 -11.93
N MET A 356 18.06 -32.48 -12.14
CA MET A 356 17.49 -32.06 -13.43
C MET A 356 17.28 -30.55 -13.52
N ALA A 357 17.34 -29.85 -12.41
CA ALA A 357 17.07 -28.40 -12.37
C ALA A 357 18.01 -27.63 -13.29
N SER A 358 17.47 -27.05 -14.35
CA SER A 358 18.21 -26.41 -15.44
C SER A 358 18.43 -24.92 -15.24
N CYS A 359 17.52 -24.24 -14.54
CA CYS A 359 17.56 -22.82 -14.30
C CYS A 359 17.54 -22.49 -12.78
N GLU A 360 17.86 -21.26 -12.40
CA GLU A 360 17.90 -20.82 -11.01
C GLU A 360 16.56 -21.03 -10.31
N LYS A 361 15.47 -20.69 -10.97
CA LYS A 361 14.10 -20.88 -10.50
C LYS A 361 13.84 -22.34 -10.07
N GLU A 362 14.21 -23.30 -10.90
CA GLU A 362 14.04 -24.72 -10.59
C GLU A 362 14.94 -25.15 -9.43
N LYS A 363 16.20 -24.70 -9.42
CA LYS A 363 17.14 -24.97 -8.34
C LYS A 363 16.66 -24.44 -7.00
N ILE A 364 16.20 -23.19 -6.96
CA ILE A 364 15.64 -22.57 -5.76
C ILE A 364 14.40 -23.35 -5.30
N TYR A 365 13.46 -23.62 -6.20
CA TYR A 365 12.22 -24.30 -5.85
C TYR A 365 12.45 -25.69 -5.26
N VAL A 366 13.24 -26.53 -5.92
CA VAL A 366 13.52 -27.87 -5.43
C VAL A 366 14.33 -27.86 -4.12
N SER A 367 15.22 -26.88 -3.93
CA SER A 367 15.97 -26.73 -2.67
C SER A 367 15.06 -26.35 -1.50
N LEU A 368 14.05 -25.50 -1.71
CA LEU A 368 13.02 -25.21 -0.71
C LEU A 368 12.24 -26.46 -0.32
N LEU A 369 11.81 -27.27 -1.31
CA LEU A 369 11.10 -28.53 -1.07
C LEU A 369 11.99 -29.55 -0.36
N LEU A 370 13.25 -29.69 -0.79
CA LEU A 370 14.24 -30.57 -0.13
C LEU A 370 14.49 -30.16 1.31
N SER A 371 14.66 -28.87 1.58
CA SER A 371 14.85 -28.39 2.94
C SER A 371 13.66 -28.75 3.83
N ARG A 372 12.42 -28.56 3.32
CA ARG A 372 11.21 -28.93 4.07
C ARG A 372 11.13 -30.43 4.31
N PHE A 373 11.44 -31.24 3.30
CA PHE A 373 11.47 -32.70 3.40
C PHE A 373 12.52 -33.21 4.39
N LEU A 374 13.76 -32.73 4.26
CA LEU A 374 14.90 -33.16 5.10
C LEU A 374 14.65 -32.84 6.58
N ASP A 375 14.06 -31.70 6.87
CA ASP A 375 13.67 -31.30 8.22
C ASP A 375 12.61 -32.28 8.79
N LEU A 376 11.59 -32.62 7.99
CA LEU A 376 10.53 -33.55 8.40
C LEU A 376 11.04 -34.99 8.63
N VAL A 377 12.09 -35.40 7.95
CA VAL A 377 12.72 -36.75 8.16
C VAL A 377 13.85 -36.69 9.18
N GLY A 378 14.02 -35.59 9.92
CA GLY A 378 14.98 -35.47 11.00
C GLY A 378 16.43 -35.28 10.55
N GLN A 379 16.64 -34.63 9.41
CA GLN A 379 17.98 -34.31 8.89
C GLN A 379 18.18 -32.77 8.80
N PRO A 380 18.12 -32.03 9.93
CA PRO A 380 18.09 -30.58 9.95
C PRO A 380 19.35 -29.94 9.33
N TRP A 381 20.54 -30.52 9.52
CA TRP A 381 21.78 -30.01 8.96
C TRP A 381 21.81 -30.06 7.42
N LYS A 382 21.20 -31.09 6.80
CA LYS A 382 21.05 -31.15 5.34
C LYS A 382 19.98 -30.15 4.86
N ALA A 383 18.91 -29.94 5.64
CA ALA A 383 17.90 -28.95 5.36
C ALA A 383 18.49 -27.55 5.34
N GLU A 384 19.36 -27.23 6.31
CA GLU A 384 20.06 -25.94 6.38
C GLU A 384 21.01 -25.75 5.19
N HIS A 385 21.76 -26.82 4.83
CA HIS A 385 22.64 -26.77 3.66
C HIS A 385 21.87 -26.50 2.35
N ALA A 386 20.71 -27.12 2.16
CA ALA A 386 19.86 -26.86 1.01
C ALA A 386 19.41 -25.37 0.94
N ILE A 387 19.04 -24.79 2.09
CA ILE A 387 18.69 -23.36 2.16
C ILE A 387 19.89 -22.45 1.92
N GLN A 388 21.05 -22.80 2.47
CA GLN A 388 22.26 -22.01 2.22
C GLN A 388 22.66 -22.02 0.74
N SER A 389 22.48 -23.15 0.05
CA SER A 389 22.69 -23.23 -1.40
C SER A 389 21.73 -22.33 -2.17
N THR A 390 20.47 -22.25 -1.74
CA THR A 390 19.48 -21.30 -2.31
C THR A 390 19.91 -19.85 -2.11
N LEU A 391 20.33 -19.50 -0.89
CA LEU A 391 20.74 -18.14 -0.56
C LEU A 391 22.05 -17.72 -1.26
N ASN A 392 22.89 -18.68 -1.65
CA ASN A 392 24.07 -18.42 -2.46
C ASN A 392 23.70 -18.09 -3.93
N LEU A 393 22.58 -18.63 -4.44
CA LEU A 393 22.05 -18.28 -5.76
C LEU A 393 21.31 -16.93 -5.72
N TYR A 394 20.47 -16.74 -4.73
CA TYR A 394 19.69 -15.52 -4.57
C TYR A 394 19.57 -15.12 -3.08
N VAL A 395 20.33 -14.12 -2.68
CA VAL A 395 20.50 -13.71 -1.27
C VAL A 395 19.20 -13.20 -0.65
N ASP A 396 18.37 -12.53 -1.42
CA ASP A 396 17.10 -11.95 -0.99
C ASP A 396 15.89 -12.86 -1.30
N CYS A 397 16.09 -14.17 -1.43
CA CYS A 397 15.01 -15.14 -1.49
C CYS A 397 14.27 -15.17 -0.14
N HIS A 398 13.16 -14.46 -0.05
CA HIS A 398 12.40 -14.30 1.20
C HIS A 398 11.90 -15.64 1.73
N GLU A 399 11.44 -16.55 0.87
CA GLU A 399 11.00 -17.89 1.25
C GLU A 399 12.16 -18.71 1.87
N ALA A 400 13.36 -18.59 1.31
CA ALA A 400 14.54 -19.27 1.84
C ALA A 400 15.01 -18.63 3.15
N LEU A 401 14.98 -17.30 3.26
CA LEU A 401 15.27 -16.58 4.50
C LEU A 401 14.28 -16.96 5.60
N TYR A 402 13.00 -17.01 5.29
CA TYR A 402 11.98 -17.43 6.26
C TYR A 402 12.13 -18.90 6.65
N ARG A 403 12.44 -19.78 5.69
CA ARG A 403 12.75 -21.18 5.98
C ARG A 403 13.99 -21.31 6.88
N LYS A 404 15.00 -20.47 6.67
CA LYS A 404 16.16 -20.40 7.56
C LYS A 404 15.77 -19.99 8.99
N VAL A 405 14.83 -19.03 9.13
CA VAL A 405 14.25 -18.69 10.43
C VAL A 405 13.65 -19.92 11.11
N GLN A 406 12.80 -20.66 10.42
CA GLN A 406 12.16 -21.87 10.95
C GLN A 406 13.19 -22.92 11.41
N LEU A 407 14.22 -23.18 10.59
CA LEU A 407 15.28 -24.12 10.93
C LEU A 407 16.10 -23.67 12.15
N LEU A 408 16.47 -22.40 12.22
CA LEU A 408 17.20 -21.84 13.35
C LEU A 408 16.40 -21.89 14.65
N VAL A 409 15.07 -21.66 14.60
CA VAL A 409 14.21 -21.80 15.77
C VAL A 409 14.18 -23.25 16.24
N ARG A 410 13.96 -24.19 15.33
CA ARG A 410 13.97 -25.63 15.66
C ARG A 410 15.30 -26.10 16.23
N ASP A 411 16.37 -25.48 15.79
CA ASP A 411 17.75 -25.76 16.21
C ASP A 411 18.15 -24.96 17.47
N GLY A 412 17.20 -24.23 18.10
CA GLY A 412 17.44 -23.50 19.34
C GLY A 412 18.22 -22.20 19.19
N GLN A 413 18.41 -21.72 17.98
CA GLN A 413 19.08 -20.45 17.70
C GLN A 413 18.08 -19.31 17.47
N GLY A 414 16.96 -19.34 18.17
CA GLY A 414 15.85 -18.40 17.96
C GLY A 414 16.25 -16.92 18.03
N ALA A 415 17.18 -16.54 18.93
CA ALA A 415 17.64 -15.15 18.99
C ALA A 415 18.36 -14.68 17.72
N LYS A 416 19.02 -15.56 16.97
CA LYS A 416 19.66 -15.21 15.70
C LYS A 416 18.63 -14.90 14.61
N THR A 417 17.39 -15.37 14.78
CA THR A 417 16.32 -15.18 13.80
C THR A 417 15.68 -13.80 13.88
N LEU A 418 15.77 -13.10 15.02
CA LEU A 418 15.04 -11.86 15.27
C LEU A 418 15.37 -10.77 14.23
N LYS A 419 16.64 -10.62 13.86
CA LYS A 419 17.06 -9.70 12.81
C LYS A 419 16.54 -10.10 11.43
N LEU A 420 16.48 -11.41 11.16
CA LEU A 420 15.96 -11.92 9.89
C LEU A 420 14.46 -11.71 9.80
N ILE A 421 13.73 -11.95 10.89
CA ILE A 421 12.28 -11.69 10.97
C ILE A 421 12.00 -10.20 10.76
N ALA A 422 12.72 -9.32 11.45
CA ALA A 422 12.56 -7.88 11.28
C ALA A 422 12.81 -7.46 9.82
N LYS A 423 13.93 -7.90 9.22
CA LYS A 423 14.24 -7.63 7.79
C LYS A 423 13.14 -8.14 6.85
N LEU A 424 12.61 -9.33 7.09
CA LEU A 424 11.56 -9.91 6.26
C LEU A 424 10.25 -9.13 6.38
N VAL A 425 9.86 -8.72 7.58
CA VAL A 425 8.66 -7.91 7.83
C VAL A 425 8.77 -6.54 7.17
N GLU A 426 9.95 -5.93 7.19
CA GLU A 426 10.23 -4.66 6.49
C GLU A 426 10.16 -4.80 4.96
N ALA A 427 10.66 -5.92 4.43
CA ALA A 427 10.70 -6.16 2.99
C ALA A 427 9.33 -6.51 2.40
N ASP A 428 8.52 -7.29 3.13
CA ASP A 428 7.19 -7.71 2.69
C ASP A 428 6.28 -7.93 3.91
N ARG A 429 5.18 -7.16 3.96
CA ARG A 429 4.15 -7.25 5.01
C ARG A 429 3.54 -8.65 5.19
N LEU A 430 3.64 -9.52 4.18
CA LEU A 430 3.23 -10.92 4.27
C LEU A 430 3.96 -11.64 5.42
N TYR A 431 5.24 -11.33 5.64
CA TYR A 431 6.03 -11.97 6.70
C TYR A 431 5.66 -11.51 8.10
N PHE A 432 4.99 -10.37 8.24
CA PHE A 432 4.33 -10.02 9.49
C PHE A 432 3.25 -11.06 9.83
N MET A 433 2.38 -11.37 8.87
CA MET A 433 1.34 -12.39 9.05
C MET A 433 1.93 -13.79 9.25
N ALA A 434 2.99 -14.12 8.51
CA ALA A 434 3.72 -15.38 8.69
C ALA A 434 4.27 -15.49 10.11
N ALA A 435 5.02 -14.48 10.57
CA ALA A 435 5.58 -14.48 11.92
C ALA A 435 4.50 -14.47 13.01
N LEU A 436 3.33 -13.89 12.74
CA LEU A 436 2.20 -13.85 13.68
C LEU A 436 1.55 -15.22 13.85
N MET A 437 1.37 -16.00 12.78
CA MET A 437 0.56 -17.23 12.77
C MET A 437 1.38 -18.52 12.75
N ASP A 438 2.69 -18.51 12.41
CA ASP A 438 3.48 -19.73 12.25
C ASP A 438 3.70 -20.45 13.59
N PRO A 439 3.24 -21.70 13.73
CA PRO A 439 3.45 -22.50 14.94
C PRO A 439 4.91 -22.86 15.21
N VAL A 440 5.78 -22.86 14.18
CA VAL A 440 7.22 -23.12 14.35
C VAL A 440 7.88 -22.06 15.22
N LEU A 441 7.33 -20.83 15.25
CA LEU A 441 7.86 -19.73 16.07
C LEU A 441 7.34 -19.74 17.51
N LEU A 442 6.51 -20.72 17.90
CA LEU A 442 6.01 -20.86 19.26
C LEU A 442 7.13 -20.86 20.32
N PRO A 443 8.30 -21.53 20.12
CA PRO A 443 9.41 -21.50 21.06
C PRO A 443 9.95 -20.11 21.40
N ILE A 444 9.80 -19.16 20.51
CA ILE A 444 10.29 -17.78 20.67
C ILE A 444 9.15 -16.76 20.57
N GLU A 445 7.92 -17.19 20.88
CA GLU A 445 6.70 -16.38 20.72
C GLU A 445 6.84 -14.97 21.32
N GLY A 446 7.32 -14.87 22.56
CA GLY A 446 7.47 -13.57 23.25
C GLY A 446 8.44 -12.62 22.54
N LEU A 447 9.56 -13.14 22.03
CA LEU A 447 10.54 -12.34 21.29
C LEU A 447 10.00 -11.88 19.93
N VAL A 448 9.24 -12.75 19.26
CA VAL A 448 8.58 -12.42 17.99
C VAL A 448 7.48 -11.38 18.23
N GLU A 449 6.68 -11.55 19.28
CA GLU A 449 5.67 -10.56 19.66
C GLU A 449 6.29 -9.17 19.92
N ASP A 450 7.41 -9.09 20.62
CA ASP A 450 8.10 -7.81 20.87
C ASP A 450 8.50 -7.12 19.55
N ILE A 451 8.99 -7.90 18.58
CA ILE A 451 9.31 -7.37 17.23
C ILE A 451 8.04 -6.90 16.53
N LEU A 452 7.01 -7.74 16.47
CA LEU A 452 5.77 -7.40 15.76
C LEU A 452 5.07 -6.20 16.39
N VAL A 453 5.05 -6.10 17.72
CA VAL A 453 4.54 -4.92 18.44
C VAL A 453 5.35 -3.66 18.12
N ALA A 454 6.68 -3.78 18.01
CA ALA A 454 7.53 -2.66 17.61
C ALA A 454 7.22 -2.20 16.19
N HIS A 455 7.02 -3.12 15.25
CA HIS A 455 6.62 -2.79 13.87
C HIS A 455 5.23 -2.15 13.80
N VAL A 456 4.24 -2.67 14.53
CA VAL A 456 2.89 -2.08 14.62
C VAL A 456 2.94 -0.66 15.18
N ARG A 457 3.70 -0.46 16.26
CA ARG A 457 3.88 0.86 16.87
C ARG A 457 4.51 1.83 15.89
N HIS A 458 5.61 1.42 15.26
CA HIS A 458 6.30 2.26 14.27
C HIS A 458 5.40 2.60 13.08
N ALA A 459 4.65 1.63 12.54
CA ALA A 459 3.70 1.87 11.47
C ALA A 459 2.57 2.83 11.89
N SER A 460 2.05 2.67 13.13
CA SER A 460 1.05 3.58 13.69
C SER A 460 1.58 5.01 13.90
N GLU A 461 2.83 5.14 14.34
CA GLU A 461 3.51 6.44 14.52
C GLU A 461 3.67 7.13 13.16
N LEU A 462 4.17 6.42 12.14
CA LEU A 462 4.31 6.93 10.77
C LEU A 462 2.96 7.33 10.16
N ALA A 463 1.92 6.51 10.36
CA ALA A 463 0.58 6.82 9.89
C ALA A 463 0.01 8.07 10.56
N THR A 464 0.22 8.20 11.87
CA THR A 464 -0.23 9.39 12.63
C THR A 464 0.48 10.65 12.16
N GLU A 465 1.79 10.58 11.98
CA GLU A 465 2.58 11.71 11.47
C GLU A 465 2.16 12.12 10.06
N ALA A 466 2.00 11.14 9.17
CA ALA A 466 1.58 11.37 7.79
C ALA A 466 0.17 11.95 7.70
N LEU A 467 -0.81 11.41 8.46
CA LEU A 467 -2.17 11.96 8.55
C LEU A 467 -2.20 13.38 9.10
N THR A 468 -1.45 13.62 10.18
CA THR A 468 -1.39 14.95 10.79
C THR A 468 -0.85 15.97 9.79
N LYS A 469 0.17 15.60 9.03
CA LYS A 469 0.75 16.44 7.98
C LYS A 469 -0.22 16.66 6.83
N ALA A 470 -0.82 15.59 6.30
CA ALA A 470 -1.78 15.67 5.20
C ALA A 470 -3.00 16.54 5.58
N ASN A 471 -3.49 16.38 6.81
CA ASN A 471 -4.58 17.17 7.34
C ASN A 471 -4.21 18.66 7.43
N ALA A 472 -3.02 18.98 7.95
CA ALA A 472 -2.49 20.34 8.02
C ALA A 472 -2.32 20.96 6.63
N ASP A 473 -1.81 20.22 5.66
CA ASP A 473 -1.63 20.66 4.27
C ASP A 473 -2.97 20.90 3.58
N CYS A 474 -3.96 20.02 3.76
CA CYS A 474 -5.32 20.19 3.23
C CYS A 474 -6.03 21.38 3.88
N GLU A 475 -5.98 21.54 5.19
CA GLU A 475 -6.58 22.68 5.89
C GLU A 475 -5.93 24.02 5.49
N ALA A 476 -4.61 24.06 5.28
CA ALA A 476 -3.91 25.23 4.78
C ALA A 476 -4.39 25.64 3.38
N LEU A 477 -4.74 24.68 2.53
CA LEU A 477 -5.20 24.89 1.16
C LEU A 477 -6.72 25.15 1.06
N LYS A 478 -7.51 24.74 2.03
CA LYS A 478 -8.97 24.85 2.04
C LYS A 478 -9.48 26.29 1.79
N LYS A 479 -8.83 27.28 2.40
CA LYS A 479 -9.15 28.69 2.21
C LYS A 479 -8.80 29.20 0.80
N TRP A 480 -7.83 28.58 0.17
CA TRP A 480 -7.38 28.98 -1.17
C TRP A 480 -8.25 28.38 -2.27
N PHE A 481 -8.69 27.11 -2.11
CA PHE A 481 -9.49 26.40 -3.12
C PHE A 481 -10.95 26.74 -3.09
N ASP A 482 -11.51 27.50 -2.31
CA ASP A 482 -12.95 27.63 -2.16
C ASP A 482 -13.75 26.30 -2.20
N GLY A 483 -14.88 26.20 -1.52
CA GLY A 483 -15.55 24.93 -1.27
C GLY A 483 -16.05 24.12 -2.49
N ASP A 484 -16.00 24.68 -3.69
CA ASP A 484 -16.61 24.09 -4.90
C ASP A 484 -15.61 23.47 -5.89
N ASP A 485 -14.29 23.49 -5.62
CA ASP A 485 -13.32 22.85 -6.51
C ASP A 485 -13.39 21.34 -6.38
N GLN A 486 -13.79 20.63 -7.45
CA GLN A 486 -14.03 19.20 -7.47
C GLN A 486 -12.75 18.39 -7.18
N ASP A 487 -11.61 18.78 -7.75
CA ASP A 487 -10.35 18.06 -7.57
C ASP A 487 -9.86 18.14 -6.12
N PHE A 488 -10.10 19.29 -5.48
CA PHE A 488 -9.78 19.45 -4.07
C PHE A 488 -10.75 18.69 -3.14
N GLN A 489 -12.05 18.63 -3.49
CA GLN A 489 -13.02 17.80 -2.77
C GLN A 489 -12.69 16.31 -2.83
N GLU A 490 -12.16 15.83 -3.96
CA GLU A 490 -11.66 14.46 -4.06
C GLU A 490 -10.50 14.21 -3.07
N ASN A 491 -9.57 15.15 -2.92
CA ASN A 491 -8.49 15.04 -1.93
C ASN A 491 -9.01 15.01 -0.48
N LEU A 492 -10.02 15.81 -0.15
CA LEU A 492 -10.65 15.79 1.17
C LEU A 492 -11.37 14.45 1.42
N HIS A 493 -12.07 13.93 0.43
CA HIS A 493 -12.72 12.63 0.54
C HIS A 493 -11.69 11.49 0.76
N VAL A 494 -10.55 11.53 0.09
CA VAL A 494 -9.44 10.58 0.34
C VAL A 494 -8.95 10.71 1.78
N LEU A 495 -8.79 11.93 2.29
CA LEU A 495 -8.37 12.17 3.68
C LEU A 495 -9.36 11.54 4.69
N ASP A 496 -10.66 11.77 4.51
CA ASP A 496 -11.71 11.17 5.35
C ASP A 496 -11.64 9.63 5.32
N GLN A 497 -11.44 9.04 4.13
CA GLN A 497 -11.27 7.59 3.98
C GLN A 497 -10.03 7.06 4.72
N LEU A 498 -8.93 7.81 4.69
CA LEU A 498 -7.71 7.44 5.40
C LEU A 498 -7.88 7.50 6.92
N GLU A 499 -8.65 8.47 7.45
CA GLU A 499 -8.99 8.54 8.87
C GLU A 499 -9.86 7.35 9.31
N GLU A 500 -10.86 6.97 8.50
CA GLU A 500 -11.67 5.78 8.76
C GLU A 500 -10.82 4.50 8.71
N GLN A 501 -9.89 4.42 7.77
CA GLN A 501 -8.99 3.28 7.65
C GLN A 501 -8.05 3.19 8.85
N TYR A 502 -7.47 4.29 9.29
CA TYR A 502 -6.64 4.37 10.49
C TYR A 502 -7.38 3.89 11.75
N ALA A 503 -8.68 4.20 11.86
CA ALA A 503 -9.51 3.81 12.99
C ALA A 503 -9.70 2.29 13.13
N ARG A 504 -9.47 1.49 12.09
CA ARG A 504 -9.56 0.01 12.13
C ARG A 504 -8.40 -0.63 12.89
N LYS A 505 -7.27 0.06 13.03
CA LYS A 505 -6.10 -0.34 13.84
C LYS A 505 -5.47 -1.67 13.39
N SER A 506 -5.52 -2.01 12.11
CA SER A 506 -4.77 -3.13 11.57
C SER A 506 -3.34 -2.72 11.19
N TYR A 507 -2.43 -3.68 11.10
CA TYR A 507 -1.05 -3.41 10.69
C TYR A 507 -0.98 -2.91 9.23
N TYR A 508 -1.78 -3.51 8.34
CA TYR A 508 -1.79 -3.13 6.92
C TYR A 508 -2.43 -1.77 6.72
N ASP A 509 -3.50 -1.46 7.48
CA ASP A 509 -4.11 -0.13 7.42
C ASP A 509 -3.10 0.97 7.81
N PHE A 510 -2.31 0.75 8.86
CA PHE A 510 -1.28 1.73 9.24
C PHE A 510 -0.24 1.97 8.14
N LEU A 511 0.24 0.91 7.47
CA LEU A 511 1.20 1.02 6.37
C LEU A 511 0.61 1.76 5.17
N ASP A 512 -0.61 1.38 4.77
CA ASP A 512 -1.27 1.98 3.62
C ASP A 512 -1.63 3.44 3.90
N VAL A 513 -2.13 3.75 5.10
CA VAL A 513 -2.43 5.12 5.53
C VAL A 513 -1.17 5.98 5.54
N ALA A 514 -0.04 5.48 6.09
CA ALA A 514 1.22 6.22 6.07
C ALA A 514 1.67 6.56 4.66
N THR A 515 1.53 5.62 3.72
CA THR A 515 1.92 5.82 2.33
C THR A 515 0.99 6.80 1.62
N GLN A 516 -0.33 6.56 1.67
CA GLN A 516 -1.33 7.35 0.95
C GLN A 516 -1.46 8.77 1.53
N ALA A 517 -1.36 8.94 2.85
CA ALA A 517 -1.37 10.27 3.46
C ALA A 517 -0.12 11.09 3.05
N ASN A 518 1.05 10.47 2.93
CA ASN A 518 2.22 11.14 2.39
C ASN A 518 2.04 11.52 0.91
N GLU A 519 1.46 10.63 0.10
CA GLU A 519 1.13 10.94 -1.31
C GLU A 519 0.15 12.12 -1.40
N LEU A 520 -0.89 12.13 -0.55
CA LEU A 520 -1.86 13.23 -0.48
C LEU A 520 -1.21 14.54 -0.05
N SER A 521 -0.32 14.52 0.95
CA SER A 521 0.45 15.69 1.39
C SER A 521 1.31 16.29 0.26
N HIS A 522 1.76 15.48 -0.69
CA HIS A 522 2.47 15.94 -1.88
C HIS A 522 1.54 16.32 -3.04
N ALA A 523 0.38 15.68 -3.15
CA ALA A 523 -0.58 15.94 -4.22
C ALA A 523 -1.27 17.31 -4.05
N ALA A 524 -1.65 17.67 -2.84
CA ALA A 524 -2.37 18.92 -2.56
C ALA A 524 -1.60 20.19 -2.97
N PRO A 525 -0.32 20.39 -2.64
CA PRO A 525 0.48 21.51 -3.15
C PRO A 525 0.66 21.49 -4.67
N ARG A 526 0.84 20.33 -5.29
CA ARG A 526 0.96 20.18 -6.75
C ARG A 526 -0.32 20.57 -7.46
N LEU A 527 -1.48 20.23 -6.89
CA LEU A 527 -2.77 20.64 -7.41
C LEU A 527 -2.88 22.18 -7.39
N LYS A 528 -2.46 22.81 -6.31
CA LYS A 528 -2.40 24.28 -6.24
C LYS A 528 -1.52 24.87 -7.33
N GLU A 529 -0.31 24.34 -7.52
CA GLU A 529 0.61 24.80 -8.57
C GLU A 529 0.01 24.63 -9.95
N ALA A 530 -0.61 23.47 -10.25
CA ALA A 530 -1.25 23.22 -11.54
C ALA A 530 -2.42 24.19 -11.81
N LYS A 531 -3.27 24.47 -10.79
CA LYS A 531 -4.38 25.41 -10.92
C LYS A 531 -3.89 26.86 -11.08
N LEU A 532 -2.79 27.23 -10.42
CA LEU A 532 -2.14 28.53 -10.60
C LEU A 532 -1.56 28.68 -12.02
N GLU A 533 -0.97 27.65 -12.55
CA GLU A 533 -0.42 27.65 -13.91
C GLU A 533 -1.55 27.79 -14.95
N ASP A 534 -2.63 27.02 -14.81
CA ASP A 534 -3.84 27.14 -15.66
C ASP A 534 -4.43 28.56 -15.60
N LEU A 535 -4.59 29.11 -14.39
CA LEU A 535 -5.08 30.46 -14.21
C LEU A 535 -4.16 31.49 -14.90
N ASN A 536 -2.85 31.37 -14.71
CA ASN A 536 -1.89 32.27 -15.33
C ASN A 536 -1.93 32.20 -16.86
N GLN A 537 -2.04 30.99 -17.42
CA GLN A 537 -2.20 30.81 -18.87
C GLN A 537 -3.46 31.51 -19.39
N ARG A 538 -4.61 31.33 -18.72
CA ARG A 538 -5.87 31.98 -19.07
C ARG A 538 -5.79 33.50 -18.93
N VAL A 539 -5.10 34.01 -17.90
CA VAL A 539 -4.85 35.45 -17.74
C VAL A 539 -3.97 35.97 -18.87
N ASP A 540 -2.90 35.28 -19.23
CA ASP A 540 -1.98 35.68 -20.32
C ASP A 540 -2.68 35.68 -21.68
N GLU A 541 -3.57 34.73 -21.98
CA GLU A 541 -4.45 34.73 -23.15
C GLU A 541 -5.36 35.92 -23.18
N ALA A 542 -5.99 36.23 -22.04
CA ALA A 542 -6.87 37.43 -21.92
C ALA A 542 -6.08 38.74 -22.06
N VAL A 543 -4.88 38.80 -21.53
CA VAL A 543 -3.97 39.97 -21.68
C VAL A 543 -3.56 40.16 -23.14
N LEU A 544 -3.28 39.08 -23.86
CA LEU A 544 -2.93 39.14 -25.29
C LEU A 544 -4.10 39.74 -26.10
N GLN A 545 -5.34 39.28 -25.86
CA GLN A 545 -6.53 39.83 -26.49
C GLN A 545 -6.76 41.33 -26.11
N TRP A 546 -6.52 41.67 -24.85
CA TRP A 546 -6.58 43.05 -24.37
C TRP A 546 -5.55 43.92 -25.08
N ASP A 547 -4.28 43.47 -25.21
CA ASP A 547 -3.24 44.24 -25.89
C ASP A 547 -3.54 44.44 -27.37
N GLN A 548 -4.11 43.47 -28.07
CA GLN A 548 -4.59 43.61 -29.44
C GLN A 548 -5.68 44.67 -29.54
N ALA A 549 -6.68 44.66 -28.67
CA ALA A 549 -7.72 45.63 -28.65
C ALA A 549 -7.20 47.06 -28.30
N ASN A 550 -6.24 47.12 -27.38
CA ASN A 550 -5.61 48.39 -26.96
C ASN A 550 -4.72 49.00 -28.06
N GLU A 551 -4.02 48.22 -28.81
CA GLU A 551 -3.24 48.71 -29.97
C GLU A 551 -4.17 49.27 -31.04
N LEU A 552 -5.27 48.56 -31.38
CA LEU A 552 -6.30 49.09 -32.28
C LEU A 552 -6.90 50.44 -31.75
N TRP A 553 -7.11 50.54 -30.45
CA TRP A 553 -7.55 51.77 -29.82
C TRP A 553 -6.54 52.89 -29.89
N LYS A 554 -5.24 52.62 -29.66
CA LYS A 554 -4.17 53.63 -29.71
C LYS A 554 -4.08 54.30 -31.09
N GLU A 555 -4.21 53.50 -32.14
CA GLU A 555 -4.14 53.96 -33.54
C GLU A 555 -5.45 54.55 -34.08
N TYR A 556 -6.53 54.48 -33.30
CA TYR A 556 -7.84 54.93 -33.76
C TYR A 556 -7.94 56.47 -33.81
N PRO A 557 -8.22 57.08 -34.98
CA PRO A 557 -8.21 58.55 -35.14
C PRO A 557 -9.42 59.26 -34.54
N TYR A 558 -10.54 58.56 -34.34
CA TYR A 558 -11.83 59.16 -33.94
C TYR A 558 -12.21 58.79 -32.50
N LYS A 559 -11.24 58.80 -31.57
CA LYS A 559 -11.43 58.46 -30.13
C LYS A 559 -12.59 59.14 -29.41
N PRO A 560 -12.87 60.38 -29.65
CA PRO A 560 -13.98 61.06 -28.94
C PRO A 560 -15.36 60.42 -29.14
N LEU A 561 -15.56 59.68 -30.23
CA LEU A 561 -16.83 59.00 -30.55
C LEU A 561 -17.08 57.72 -29.74
N PHE A 562 -16.03 57.17 -29.12
CA PHE A 562 -16.07 55.87 -28.45
C PHE A 562 -15.45 55.92 -27.05
N ARG A 563 -15.95 56.82 -26.17
CA ARG A 563 -15.46 57.00 -24.79
C ARG A 563 -15.72 55.76 -23.91
N ASP A 564 -16.73 55.00 -24.20
CA ASP A 564 -17.09 53.72 -23.58
C ASP A 564 -15.99 52.65 -23.76
N VAL A 565 -15.38 52.60 -24.93
CA VAL A 565 -14.29 51.66 -25.22
C VAL A 565 -13.07 51.92 -24.31
N GLN A 566 -12.75 53.19 -24.09
CA GLN A 566 -11.64 53.53 -23.19
C GLN A 566 -11.92 53.12 -21.74
N ALA A 567 -13.15 53.25 -21.29
CA ALA A 567 -13.56 52.81 -19.95
C ALA A 567 -13.49 51.29 -19.79
N LEU A 568 -13.95 50.52 -20.80
CA LEU A 568 -13.87 49.07 -20.84
C LEU A 568 -12.41 48.58 -20.85
N LEU A 569 -11.55 49.19 -21.68
CA LEU A 569 -10.12 48.84 -21.74
C LEU A 569 -9.41 49.08 -20.39
N ARG A 570 -9.68 50.18 -19.70
CA ARG A 570 -9.10 50.46 -18.39
C ARG A 570 -9.59 49.47 -17.32
N ARG A 571 -10.91 49.20 -17.33
CA ARG A 571 -11.54 48.30 -16.36
C ARG A 571 -11.07 46.85 -16.57
N GLY A 572 -11.06 46.34 -17.80
CA GLY A 572 -10.59 45.00 -18.11
C GLY A 572 -9.13 44.77 -17.70
N LYS A 573 -8.23 45.72 -18.06
CA LYS A 573 -6.81 45.63 -17.63
C LYS A 573 -6.69 45.56 -16.11
N ARG A 574 -7.41 46.40 -15.40
CA ARG A 574 -7.38 46.41 -13.94
C ARG A 574 -7.83 45.07 -13.36
N ARG A 575 -8.92 44.47 -13.88
CA ARG A 575 -9.45 43.18 -13.44
C ARG A 575 -8.48 42.01 -13.71
N LEU A 576 -7.83 42.01 -14.88
CA LEU A 576 -6.81 40.99 -15.20
C LEU A 576 -5.59 41.09 -14.28
N VAL A 577 -5.14 42.30 -13.96
CA VAL A 577 -4.05 42.55 -13.01
C VAL A 577 -4.46 42.12 -11.60
N GLU A 578 -5.70 42.48 -11.19
CA GLU A 578 -6.27 42.08 -9.89
C GLU A 578 -6.43 40.58 -9.79
N ALA A 579 -6.85 39.85 -10.86
CA ALA A 579 -6.93 38.38 -10.90
C ALA A 579 -5.58 37.73 -10.56
N ARG A 580 -4.52 38.23 -11.18
CA ARG A 580 -3.17 37.72 -10.92
C ARG A 580 -2.64 37.98 -9.51
N SER A 581 -2.98 39.17 -8.95
CA SER A 581 -2.54 39.52 -7.59
C SER A 581 -3.30 38.76 -6.51
N VAL A 582 -4.59 38.50 -6.71
CA VAL A 582 -5.46 37.77 -5.77
C VAL A 582 -5.28 36.27 -5.88
N ALA A 583 -4.69 35.76 -6.97
CA ALA A 583 -4.44 34.33 -7.17
C ALA A 583 -3.60 33.69 -6.04
N SER A 584 -2.73 34.45 -5.38
CA SER A 584 -1.98 33.96 -4.23
C SER A 584 -2.84 33.72 -2.98
N GLU A 585 -3.99 34.40 -2.86
CA GLU A 585 -4.85 34.40 -1.69
C GLU A 585 -6.05 33.45 -1.86
N SER A 586 -6.71 33.46 -3.02
CA SER A 586 -7.90 32.66 -3.31
C SER A 586 -8.07 32.40 -4.80
N LEU A 587 -8.23 31.12 -5.16
CA LEU A 587 -8.49 30.69 -6.54
C LEU A 587 -9.86 31.19 -7.06
N ALA A 588 -10.91 31.08 -6.23
CA ALA A 588 -12.25 31.52 -6.61
C ALA A 588 -12.31 33.02 -6.88
N SER A 589 -11.70 33.80 -6.00
CA SER A 589 -11.64 35.27 -6.17
C SER A 589 -10.86 35.63 -7.44
N ALA A 590 -9.79 34.92 -7.74
CA ALA A 590 -9.00 35.10 -8.95
C ALA A 590 -9.78 34.71 -10.22
N ASN A 591 -10.47 33.59 -10.22
CA ASN A 591 -11.34 33.14 -11.32
C ASN A 591 -12.47 34.11 -11.54
N HIS A 592 -13.14 34.59 -10.47
CA HIS A 592 -14.19 35.59 -10.60
C HIS A 592 -13.69 36.89 -11.25
N ARG A 593 -12.52 37.39 -10.84
CA ARG A 593 -11.91 38.58 -11.47
C ARG A 593 -11.51 38.33 -12.93
N LEU A 594 -11.03 37.14 -13.25
CA LEU A 594 -10.72 36.74 -14.63
C LEU A 594 -12.00 36.70 -15.49
N GLU A 595 -13.08 36.10 -14.99
CA GLU A 595 -14.38 36.06 -15.68
C GLU A 595 -14.96 37.44 -15.89
N GLU A 596 -14.91 38.33 -14.87
CA GLU A 596 -15.27 39.72 -15.04
C GLU A 596 -14.42 40.43 -16.09
N GLY A 597 -13.09 40.15 -16.13
CA GLY A 597 -12.20 40.69 -17.16
C GLY A 597 -12.52 40.14 -18.54
N ALA A 598 -12.82 38.85 -18.65
CA ALA A 598 -13.24 38.23 -19.89
C ALA A 598 -14.57 38.72 -20.41
N THR A 599 -15.54 39.01 -19.53
CA THR A 599 -16.81 39.63 -19.93
C THR A 599 -16.61 41.07 -20.45
N ASP A 600 -15.71 41.85 -19.85
CA ASP A 600 -15.34 43.17 -20.36
C ASP A 600 -14.65 43.07 -21.75
N LEU A 601 -13.78 42.07 -21.95
CA LEU A 601 -13.17 41.80 -23.26
C LEU A 601 -14.17 41.34 -24.32
N ALA A 602 -15.12 40.47 -23.94
CA ALA A 602 -16.21 40.08 -24.83
C ALA A 602 -17.09 41.27 -25.25
N ALA A 603 -17.32 42.24 -24.33
CA ALA A 603 -18.01 43.47 -24.65
C ALA A 603 -17.20 44.41 -25.57
N LEU A 604 -15.88 44.34 -25.54
CA LEU A 604 -15.00 45.11 -26.45
C LEU A 604 -15.08 44.63 -27.89
N HIS A 605 -15.28 43.39 -28.17
CA HIS A 605 -15.28 42.82 -29.52
C HIS A 605 -16.30 43.52 -30.44
N PRO A 606 -17.62 43.63 -30.08
CA PRO A 606 -18.59 44.36 -30.89
C PRO A 606 -18.33 45.88 -30.91
N ALA A 607 -17.66 46.41 -29.91
CA ALA A 607 -17.27 47.82 -29.90
C ALA A 607 -16.13 48.12 -30.89
N VAL A 608 -15.14 47.22 -30.94
CA VAL A 608 -14.02 47.29 -31.91
C VAL A 608 -14.52 47.10 -33.33
N GLU A 609 -15.44 46.18 -33.59
CA GLU A 609 -16.08 46.07 -34.91
C GLU A 609 -16.82 47.33 -35.34
N ARG A 610 -17.57 47.93 -34.40
CA ARG A 610 -18.25 49.24 -34.67
C ARG A 610 -17.23 50.31 -34.97
N MET A 611 -16.12 50.37 -34.24
CA MET A 611 -15.03 51.30 -34.48
C MET A 611 -14.46 51.15 -35.92
N GLN A 612 -14.18 49.89 -36.34
CA GLN A 612 -13.65 49.60 -37.65
C GLN A 612 -14.64 50.03 -38.75
N LYS A 613 -15.94 49.71 -38.61
CA LYS A 613 -17.00 50.15 -39.52
C LYS A 613 -17.11 51.65 -39.60
N VAL A 614 -17.09 52.33 -38.44
CA VAL A 614 -17.16 53.80 -38.41
C VAL A 614 -15.87 54.43 -38.98
N ARG A 615 -14.70 53.88 -38.70
CA ARG A 615 -13.43 54.30 -39.33
C ARG A 615 -13.51 54.20 -40.83
N LEU A 616 -13.94 53.08 -41.36
CA LEU A 616 -14.08 52.83 -42.77
C LEU A 616 -15.05 53.87 -43.39
N ALA A 617 -16.20 54.07 -42.75
CA ALA A 617 -17.20 55.05 -43.21
C ALA A 617 -16.67 56.49 -43.21
N LEU A 618 -16.00 56.90 -42.12
CA LEU A 618 -15.45 58.25 -42.00
C LEU A 618 -14.24 58.49 -42.91
N ASP A 619 -13.37 57.49 -43.04
CA ASP A 619 -12.23 57.56 -43.97
C ASP A 619 -12.73 57.60 -45.42
N THR A 620 -13.77 56.81 -45.74
CA THR A 620 -14.46 56.87 -47.04
C THR A 620 -15.05 58.25 -47.30
N LEU A 621 -15.77 58.80 -46.30
CA LEU A 621 -16.36 60.11 -46.40
C LEU A 621 -15.27 61.19 -46.58
N ARG A 622 -14.15 61.06 -45.85
CA ARG A 622 -13.02 62.00 -45.96
C ARG A 622 -12.36 61.95 -47.35
N VAL A 623 -12.15 60.75 -47.91
CA VAL A 623 -11.59 60.55 -49.24
C VAL A 623 -12.58 61.12 -50.26
N PHE A 624 -13.86 60.78 -50.14
CA PHE A 624 -14.93 61.32 -50.97
C PHE A 624 -14.97 62.85 -50.93
N GLY A 625 -14.98 63.44 -49.72
CA GLY A 625 -15.00 64.90 -49.57
C GLY A 625 -13.80 65.59 -50.21
N LYS A 626 -12.57 65.02 -50.06
CA LYS A 626 -11.35 65.55 -50.72
C LYS A 626 -11.47 65.48 -52.23
N GLN A 627 -11.91 64.34 -52.75
CA GLN A 627 -12.07 64.16 -54.19
C GLN A 627 -13.17 65.05 -54.79
N LEU A 628 -14.30 65.17 -54.05
CA LEU A 628 -15.39 66.05 -54.45
C LEU A 628 -14.90 67.50 -54.56
N VAL A 629 -14.27 68.03 -53.50
CA VAL A 629 -13.77 69.41 -53.48
C VAL A 629 -12.73 69.63 -54.60
N ALA A 630 -11.76 68.69 -54.77
CA ALA A 630 -10.80 68.77 -55.84
C ALA A 630 -11.48 68.79 -57.23
N LEU A 631 -12.42 67.86 -57.42
CA LEU A 631 -13.16 67.77 -58.69
C LEU A 631 -14.04 68.98 -58.95
N GLU A 632 -14.70 69.48 -57.92
CA GLU A 632 -15.51 70.74 -58.06
C GLU A 632 -14.61 71.92 -58.45
N ILE A 633 -13.44 72.05 -57.85
CA ILE A 633 -12.48 73.11 -58.23
C ILE A 633 -12.07 73.00 -59.70
N VAL A 634 -11.71 71.75 -60.15
CA VAL A 634 -11.31 71.48 -61.52
C VAL A 634 -12.51 71.78 -62.51
N LEU A 635 -13.69 71.24 -62.19
CA LEU A 635 -14.86 71.40 -63.05
C LEU A 635 -15.29 72.87 -63.12
N CYS A 636 -15.29 73.58 -61.98
CA CYS A 636 -15.60 75.06 -61.98
C CYS A 636 -14.57 75.84 -62.81
N ALA A 637 -13.25 75.49 -62.66
CA ALA A 637 -12.20 76.12 -63.45
C ALA A 637 -12.37 75.81 -64.96
N LEU A 638 -12.67 74.56 -65.30
CA LEU A 638 -12.97 74.16 -66.68
C LEU A 638 -14.22 74.91 -67.28
N LEU A 639 -15.30 75.03 -66.50
CA LEU A 639 -16.51 75.74 -66.88
C LEU A 639 -16.25 77.23 -67.09
N ILE A 640 -15.48 77.86 -66.18
CA ILE A 640 -15.14 79.28 -66.26
C ILE A 640 -14.25 79.61 -67.46
N LEU A 641 -13.24 78.70 -67.76
CA LEU A 641 -12.23 78.91 -68.76
C LEU A 641 -12.67 78.39 -70.15
N LEU A 642 -13.14 77.18 -70.28
CA LEU A 642 -13.45 76.48 -71.53
C LEU A 642 -14.84 76.82 -72.07
N TYR A 643 -15.82 77.01 -71.19
CA TYR A 643 -17.18 77.23 -71.59
C TYR A 643 -17.35 78.52 -72.45
N PRO A 644 -16.78 79.68 -72.07
CA PRO A 644 -16.85 80.89 -72.86
C PRO A 644 -16.14 80.68 -74.26
N ILE A 645 -15.02 79.95 -74.23
CA ILE A 645 -14.26 79.71 -75.49
C ILE A 645 -15.03 78.78 -76.39
N LEU A 646 -15.66 77.73 -75.90
CA LEU A 646 -16.49 76.83 -76.68
C LEU A 646 -17.75 77.50 -77.22
N ALA A 647 -18.35 78.36 -76.40
CA ALA A 647 -19.50 79.11 -76.80
C ALA A 647 -19.19 80.11 -77.94
N LEU A 648 -17.95 80.64 -78.00
CA LEU A 648 -17.45 81.46 -79.05
C LEU A 648 -17.14 80.68 -80.33
N LEU A 649 -16.45 79.55 -80.20
CA LEU A 649 -16.02 78.70 -81.33
C LEU A 649 -17.22 78.01 -82.02
N LEU A 650 -18.26 77.68 -81.32
CA LEU A 650 -19.40 76.96 -81.81
C LEU A 650 -20.53 77.96 -82.28
N ALA A 651 -20.34 79.28 -82.06
CA ALA A 651 -21.32 80.25 -82.39
C ALA A 651 -21.65 80.28 -83.92
N ASP A 652 -20.69 79.99 -84.79
CA ASP A 652 -20.87 80.00 -86.24
C ASP A 652 -21.46 78.67 -86.81
N GLN A 653 -21.52 77.59 -85.97
CA GLN A 653 -22.05 76.31 -86.40
C GLN A 653 -23.43 75.96 -85.79
N LEU A 654 -23.88 76.73 -84.77
CA LEU A 654 -25.15 76.54 -84.09
C LEU A 654 -26.13 77.66 -84.50
N GLY A 655 -27.30 77.31 -84.94
CA GLY A 655 -28.36 78.30 -85.28
C GLY A 655 -28.62 79.34 -84.20
N GLU A 656 -29.02 80.57 -84.57
CA GLU A 656 -29.18 81.76 -83.67
C GLU A 656 -29.98 81.50 -82.40
N GLY A 657 -31.03 80.65 -82.45
CA GLY A 657 -31.83 80.30 -81.29
C GLY A 657 -31.14 79.49 -80.23
N LEU A 658 -30.24 78.57 -80.65
CA LEU A 658 -29.48 77.72 -79.76
C LEU A 658 -28.36 78.52 -79.02
N VAL A 659 -27.70 79.40 -79.76
CA VAL A 659 -26.66 80.28 -79.22
C VAL A 659 -27.24 81.26 -78.22
N ALA A 660 -28.46 81.75 -78.37
CA ALA A 660 -29.16 82.63 -77.43
C ALA A 660 -29.50 81.85 -76.12
N THR A 661 -29.88 80.55 -76.23
CA THR A 661 -30.18 79.71 -75.10
C THR A 661 -28.90 79.40 -74.32
N ILE A 662 -27.80 79.06 -75.00
CA ILE A 662 -26.51 78.81 -74.35
C ILE A 662 -25.91 79.99 -73.65
N ARG A 663 -26.16 81.25 -74.20
CA ARG A 663 -25.71 82.49 -73.52
C ARG A 663 -26.64 82.98 -72.40
N SER A 664 -27.76 82.32 -72.20
CA SER A 664 -28.69 82.72 -71.14
C SER A 664 -28.15 82.45 -69.72
N PRO A 665 -28.34 83.39 -68.75
CA PRO A 665 -27.94 83.16 -67.38
C PRO A 665 -28.61 81.95 -66.72
N ALA A 666 -29.79 81.58 -67.20
CA ALA A 666 -30.51 80.39 -66.71
C ALA A 666 -29.81 79.09 -67.10
N PHE A 667 -29.36 79.01 -68.33
CA PHE A 667 -28.63 77.81 -68.81
C PHE A 667 -27.31 77.67 -68.10
N HIS A 668 -26.54 78.71 -67.89
CA HIS A 668 -25.30 78.67 -67.09
C HIS A 668 -25.56 78.20 -65.69
N ARG A 669 -26.56 78.68 -65.05
CA ARG A 669 -26.97 78.24 -63.71
C ARG A 669 -27.32 76.74 -63.69
N THR A 670 -28.07 76.28 -64.72
CA THR A 670 -28.47 74.88 -64.84
C THR A 670 -27.26 73.96 -65.08
N VAL A 671 -26.33 74.35 -66.01
CA VAL A 671 -25.11 73.59 -66.25
C VAL A 671 -24.23 73.56 -65.04
N LEU A 672 -24.02 74.69 -64.37
CA LEU A 672 -23.27 74.71 -63.10
C LEU A 672 -23.91 73.84 -62.05
N PHE A 673 -25.21 73.91 -61.89
CA PHE A 673 -25.98 73.12 -60.94
C PHE A 673 -25.85 71.62 -61.26
N VAL A 674 -26.09 71.20 -62.49
CA VAL A 674 -25.97 69.79 -62.88
C VAL A 674 -24.54 69.30 -62.72
N THR A 675 -23.52 70.09 -63.05
CA THR A 675 -22.12 69.66 -62.92
C THR A 675 -21.66 69.56 -61.49
N THR A 676 -22.03 70.52 -60.63
CA THR A 676 -21.63 70.52 -59.19
C THR A 676 -22.47 69.58 -58.34
N VAL A 677 -23.80 69.52 -58.57
CA VAL A 677 -24.71 68.76 -57.74
C VAL A 677 -24.86 67.31 -58.18
N ILE A 678 -24.77 67.04 -59.48
CA ILE A 678 -24.93 65.64 -60.01
C ILE A 678 -23.63 65.00 -60.51
N VAL A 679 -22.93 65.67 -61.42
CA VAL A 679 -21.79 65.07 -62.10
C VAL A 679 -20.57 64.94 -61.16
N ALA A 680 -20.23 66.03 -60.45
CA ALA A 680 -19.10 65.99 -59.51
C ALA A 680 -19.25 64.96 -58.39
N PRO A 681 -20.41 64.85 -57.70
CA PRO A 681 -20.58 63.79 -56.71
C PRO A 681 -20.50 62.33 -57.27
N VAL A 682 -21.09 62.12 -58.49
CA VAL A 682 -21.04 60.80 -59.11
C VAL A 682 -19.60 60.38 -59.48
N ILE A 683 -18.85 61.31 -60.09
CA ILE A 683 -17.44 61.04 -60.42
C ILE A 683 -16.61 60.94 -59.16
N ALA A 684 -16.80 61.80 -58.15
CA ALA A 684 -16.11 61.69 -56.88
C ALA A 684 -16.40 60.37 -56.18
N PHE A 685 -17.66 59.91 -56.25
CA PHE A 685 -18.02 58.60 -55.70
C PHE A 685 -17.30 57.44 -56.44
N ALA A 686 -17.32 57.44 -57.78
CA ALA A 686 -16.63 56.45 -58.57
C ALA A 686 -15.09 56.40 -58.28
N LEU A 687 -14.48 57.60 -58.17
CA LEU A 687 -13.04 57.71 -57.81
C LEU A 687 -12.77 57.27 -56.40
N THR A 688 -13.70 57.51 -55.47
CA THR A 688 -13.58 57.08 -54.09
C THR A 688 -13.66 55.55 -53.97
N VAL A 689 -14.62 54.95 -54.70
CA VAL A 689 -14.76 53.48 -54.73
C VAL A 689 -13.47 52.83 -55.32
N ARG A 690 -12.92 53.44 -56.34
CA ARG A 690 -11.65 52.97 -56.94
C ARG A 690 -10.46 53.13 -55.99
N ALA A 691 -10.34 54.24 -55.29
CA ALA A 691 -9.25 54.54 -54.36
C ALA A 691 -9.32 53.72 -53.06
N ILE A 692 -10.45 53.10 -52.73
CA ILE A 692 -10.65 52.23 -51.57
C ILE A 692 -10.52 50.74 -51.99
N GLY A 693 -10.77 50.43 -53.28
CA GLY A 693 -10.66 49.07 -53.80
C GLY A 693 -9.23 48.69 -54.23
N ASP A 694 -8.34 49.64 -54.42
CA ASP A 694 -6.88 49.46 -54.51
C ASP A 694 -6.24 49.53 -53.12
#